data_c83d152e311878c9ae04dfb87e2981b4
#
_entry.id   c83d152e311878c9ae04dfb87e2981b4
#
_cell.length_a   1.000
_cell.length_b   1.000
_cell.length_c   1.000
_cell.angle_alpha   90.00
_cell.angle_beta   90.00
_cell.angle_gamma   90.00
#
_symmetry.space_group_name_H-M   'P 1'
#
loop_
_entity.id
_entity.type
_entity.pdbx_description
1 polymer ?
#
loop_
_entity_poly.entity_id
_entity_poly.type
_entity_poly.pdbx_seq_one_letter_code
_entity_poly.pdbx_strand_id
1 'polypeptide(L)'
;MDTEIKAMENAKIPEPEIQIRKKEVEKEIKQKKAKSDAEIKVIEEAFSTLKTLKPKTLIENDTLWREMIDKYDEYFTGGMGAEAVRELVQLVDLKAEMEKLETDLDSKSAQRRQRAIQRMKVIKPFADGKNPPEAMILEVVPVIPPELRPMVQLDGGRFATSDLNDLYRRLINRNNRLKKLIELGAPDIIISNEKRMLQESVDALFDNGRRGRAVAGAGGRGLKSLSDMLKGKQGRFRQNLLGKRVDYSARSVIVVGPHLELQQCGLPKMMALELFKPFVMKRLVELGLAQNIKSAKRMVERSRAQVWDVLAEVIEEHPVLLNRAPTLHRLGIQAFEPILVEGKAIQVHPLVCEAFNADFDGDQMAVHVPLSAEAQAEARVLMLSTNNVLSPASGNPIVSPSQDMVIGLYYITECHEDLETAKFNFVDFNEAQVAYENGHIGLQTPINVRVGDLAGNPEMHSELKGRFSELLTDQPIDGNQLMQTTLGRLHFNSIMPTDFPYIQASVRKPEMKKIISEVIERYNKAELRIFLDSMKSVGFTFGAKAGLTVAMNDVKTPPSKNQILEKYEAEAEKVEKLYLDDIITETERKQKIIEIWNEATDQVQYAMSAELEAEQFNPVDMMVKSGARGNMMQVRQLAGMRGLVANPKGDIIERPIKSNFREGMSVLEYFISTHGARKGLADTALRTADSGYLTRRLVDVAAGIVVKDLGDENIDWRGTNKKVVIDGKLSRYLHSTLYGRVLAEDIKVDKKVVEMENGTKLTKGTYIDAEVLDGIAKSGVEDVNVLTPFNSLNPESMDPLCYGFSLATGKPVEVGEAVGIISAQSIGCLLYTSPSPRD
;
A
#
# COMPACT_ATOMS: atom_id res chain seq x y z
N MET A 1 -17.42 68.06 45.63
CA MET A 1 -16.51 68.90 44.80
C MET A 1 -16.62 70.36 45.09
N ASP A 2 -17.76 71.05 44.81
CA ASP A 2 -17.91 72.45 44.95
C ASP A 2 -17.82 72.95 46.42
N THR A 3 -18.27 72.23 47.39
CA THR A 3 -18.13 72.49 48.81
C THR A 3 -16.70 72.39 49.34
N GLU A 4 -15.95 71.41 48.85
CA GLU A 4 -14.50 71.16 49.18
C GLU A 4 -13.63 72.28 48.56
N ILE A 5 -13.89 72.62 47.30
CA ILE A 5 -13.19 73.69 46.61
C ILE A 5 -13.43 75.08 47.26
N LYS A 6 -14.67 75.38 47.63
CA LYS A 6 -15.01 76.58 48.42
C LYS A 6 -14.35 76.62 49.77
N ALA A 7 -14.20 75.51 50.43
CA ALA A 7 -13.48 75.38 51.72
C ALA A 7 -11.97 75.67 51.55
N MET A 8 -11.35 75.20 50.45
CA MET A 8 -9.93 75.43 50.14
C MET A 8 -9.67 76.84 49.68
N GLU A 9 -10.63 77.49 48.96
CA GLU A 9 -10.59 78.94 48.59
C GLU A 9 -10.68 79.84 49.82
N ASN A 10 -11.57 79.52 50.76
CA ASN A 10 -11.70 80.19 52.04
C ASN A 10 -10.49 80.06 52.97
N ALA A 11 -9.73 79.01 52.81
CA ALA A 11 -8.50 78.70 53.60
C ALA A 11 -7.24 79.29 52.94
N LYS A 12 -7.38 80.10 51.85
CA LYS A 12 -6.32 80.84 51.15
C LYS A 12 -5.18 79.91 50.69
N ILE A 13 -5.48 78.71 50.19
CA ILE A 13 -4.49 77.76 49.65
C ILE A 13 -4.07 78.24 48.24
N PRO A 14 -2.81 78.15 47.83
CA PRO A 14 -2.29 78.51 46.52
C PRO A 14 -3.10 77.89 45.36
N GLU A 15 -3.42 78.69 44.33
CA GLU A 15 -4.20 78.30 43.15
C GLU A 15 -3.71 77.07 42.46
N PRO A 16 -2.40 76.73 42.35
CA PRO A 16 -1.90 75.42 41.74
C PRO A 16 -2.31 74.22 42.52
N GLU A 17 -2.39 74.29 43.84
CA GLU A 17 -2.81 73.13 44.68
C GLU A 17 -4.31 72.85 44.55
N ILE A 18 -5.12 73.88 44.46
CA ILE A 18 -6.56 73.85 44.18
C ILE A 18 -6.83 73.19 42.83
N GLN A 19 -6.02 73.51 41.79
CA GLN A 19 -6.13 72.91 40.45
C GLN A 19 -5.71 71.43 40.45
N ILE A 20 -4.66 71.01 41.18
CA ILE A 20 -4.25 69.63 41.31
C ILE A 20 -5.37 68.80 42.02
N ARG A 21 -5.93 69.38 43.10
CA ARG A 21 -7.00 68.70 43.85
C ARG A 21 -8.29 68.58 43.02
N LYS A 22 -8.62 69.60 42.23
CA LYS A 22 -9.71 69.52 41.25
C LYS A 22 -9.55 68.37 40.26
N LYS A 23 -8.36 68.18 39.68
CA LYS A 23 -8.07 67.07 38.75
C LYS A 23 -8.13 65.74 39.45
N GLU A 24 -7.68 65.61 40.68
CA GLU A 24 -7.78 64.37 41.48
C GLU A 24 -9.24 64.01 41.74
N VAL A 25 -10.04 64.97 42.23
CA VAL A 25 -11.48 64.81 42.54
C VAL A 25 -12.25 64.44 41.24
N GLU A 26 -11.98 65.14 40.13
CA GLU A 26 -12.57 64.82 38.83
C GLU A 26 -12.21 63.37 38.35
N LYS A 27 -10.98 62.99 38.60
CA LYS A 27 -10.54 61.58 38.30
C LYS A 27 -11.26 60.58 39.20
N GLU A 28 -11.39 60.84 40.50
CA GLU A 28 -12.14 59.97 41.41
C GLU A 28 -13.63 59.88 41.04
N ILE A 29 -14.27 61.03 40.69
CA ILE A 29 -15.66 61.06 40.22
C ILE A 29 -15.82 60.29 38.93
N LYS A 30 -14.89 60.43 37.98
CA LYS A 30 -14.92 59.69 36.73
C LYS A 30 -14.73 58.15 36.94
N GLN A 31 -13.87 57.76 37.89
CA GLN A 31 -13.71 56.37 38.27
C GLN A 31 -14.96 55.83 38.98
N LYS A 32 -15.56 56.56 39.91
CA LYS A 32 -16.81 56.17 40.60
C LYS A 32 -17.98 56.05 39.63
N LYS A 33 -18.13 57.03 38.70
CA LYS A 33 -19.15 56.99 37.65
C LYS A 33 -18.97 55.78 36.77
N ALA A 34 -17.75 55.49 36.29
CA ALA A 34 -17.47 54.34 35.45
C ALA A 34 -17.77 52.98 36.17
N LYS A 35 -17.52 52.92 37.49
CA LYS A 35 -17.91 51.75 38.30
C LYS A 35 -19.42 51.61 38.42
N SER A 36 -20.11 52.68 38.76
CA SER A 36 -21.58 52.70 38.85
C SER A 36 -22.27 52.38 37.54
N ASP A 37 -21.78 52.92 36.42
CA ASP A 37 -22.32 52.63 35.09
C ASP A 37 -22.09 51.18 34.70
N ALA A 38 -20.96 50.57 35.09
CA ALA A 38 -20.70 49.17 34.91
C ALA A 38 -21.64 48.28 35.74
N GLU A 39 -21.91 48.68 37.00
CA GLU A 39 -22.86 47.94 37.88
C GLU A 39 -24.29 48.04 37.36
N ILE A 40 -24.73 49.24 36.91
CA ILE A 40 -26.05 49.43 36.30
C ILE A 40 -26.21 48.55 35.05
N LYS A 41 -25.20 48.56 34.22
CA LYS A 41 -25.21 47.72 33.00
C LYS A 41 -25.39 46.24 33.29
N VAL A 42 -24.69 45.71 34.28
CA VAL A 42 -24.84 44.29 34.73
C VAL A 42 -26.26 44.02 35.25
N ILE A 43 -26.85 44.95 36.01
CA ILE A 43 -28.23 44.80 36.52
C ILE A 43 -29.26 44.89 35.38
N GLU A 44 -29.09 45.78 34.42
CA GLU A 44 -29.96 45.85 33.22
C GLU A 44 -29.85 44.61 32.35
N GLU A 45 -28.63 44.06 32.16
CA GLU A 45 -28.41 42.81 31.49
C GLU A 45 -29.07 41.66 32.23
N ALA A 46 -28.96 41.59 33.56
CA ALA A 46 -29.58 40.53 34.39
C ALA A 46 -31.13 40.60 34.27
N PHE A 47 -31.73 41.80 34.34
CA PHE A 47 -33.17 41.97 34.22
C PHE A 47 -33.69 41.65 32.79
N SER A 48 -32.97 42.04 31.78
CA SER A 48 -33.31 41.74 30.37
C SER A 48 -33.21 40.24 30.12
N THR A 49 -32.19 39.58 30.69
CA THR A 49 -31.99 38.11 30.60
C THR A 49 -33.11 37.38 31.30
N LEU A 50 -33.53 37.81 32.52
CA LEU A 50 -34.66 37.25 33.27
C LEU A 50 -35.97 37.29 32.43
N LYS A 51 -36.24 38.41 31.75
CA LYS A 51 -37.40 38.58 30.87
C LYS A 51 -37.41 37.60 29.68
N THR A 52 -36.23 37.24 29.19
CA THR A 52 -36.06 36.36 28.01
C THR A 52 -35.75 34.92 28.37
N LEU A 53 -35.64 34.60 29.65
CA LEU A 53 -35.28 33.31 30.17
C LEU A 53 -36.29 32.26 29.72
N LYS A 54 -35.79 31.22 29.10
CA LYS A 54 -36.51 30.01 28.69
C LYS A 54 -35.90 28.79 29.36
N PRO A 55 -36.67 27.74 29.64
CA PRO A 55 -36.09 26.48 30.10
C PRO A 55 -34.92 26.04 29.20
N LYS A 56 -33.82 25.64 29.82
CA LYS A 56 -32.57 25.21 29.15
C LYS A 56 -31.68 26.37 28.57
N THR A 57 -31.89 27.62 28.99
CA THR A 57 -31.00 28.73 28.62
C THR A 57 -29.66 28.58 29.33
N LEU A 58 -28.54 28.64 28.56
CA LEU A 58 -27.19 28.65 29.08
C LEU A 58 -26.74 30.10 29.35
N ILE A 59 -26.28 30.37 30.57
CA ILE A 59 -25.72 31.66 30.99
C ILE A 59 -24.20 31.47 31.12
N GLU A 60 -23.41 32.07 30.21
CA GLU A 60 -21.94 31.91 30.16
C GLU A 60 -21.19 32.89 31.08
N ASN A 61 -21.83 34.02 31.44
CA ASN A 61 -21.21 35.08 32.20
C ASN A 61 -21.41 34.85 33.72
N ASP A 62 -20.30 34.63 34.44
CA ASP A 62 -20.28 34.33 35.88
C ASP A 62 -20.76 35.52 36.74
N THR A 63 -20.50 36.76 36.32
CA THR A 63 -20.98 37.98 37.03
C THR A 63 -22.46 38.15 36.87
N LEU A 64 -22.98 37.94 35.68
CA LEU A 64 -24.43 37.99 35.38
C LEU A 64 -25.18 36.90 36.16
N TRP A 65 -24.63 35.70 36.19
CA TRP A 65 -25.19 34.55 36.96
C TRP A 65 -25.33 34.90 38.46
N ARG A 66 -24.29 35.48 39.09
CA ARG A 66 -24.33 35.88 40.50
C ARG A 66 -25.38 36.94 40.78
N GLU A 67 -25.43 37.96 39.96
CA GLU A 67 -26.45 39.01 40.07
C GLU A 67 -27.88 38.48 39.90
N MET A 68 -28.06 37.51 39.03
CA MET A 68 -29.34 36.83 38.84
C MET A 68 -29.76 36.01 40.05
N ILE A 69 -28.84 35.27 40.64
CA ILE A 69 -29.12 34.51 41.88
C ILE A 69 -29.37 35.44 43.04
N ASP A 70 -28.48 36.40 43.26
CA ASP A 70 -28.60 37.31 44.44
C ASP A 70 -29.92 38.10 44.45
N LYS A 71 -30.48 38.42 43.27
CA LYS A 71 -31.67 39.28 43.18
C LYS A 71 -32.95 38.56 42.78
N TYR A 72 -32.86 37.40 42.10
CA TYR A 72 -34.02 36.78 41.43
C TYR A 72 -34.13 35.26 41.69
N ASP A 73 -33.45 34.72 42.68
CA ASP A 73 -33.47 33.28 43.02
C ASP A 73 -34.88 32.71 43.21
N GLU A 74 -35.83 33.52 43.70
CA GLU A 74 -37.22 33.10 43.89
C GLU A 74 -37.99 32.87 42.58
N TYR A 75 -37.53 33.43 41.43
CA TYR A 75 -38.26 33.41 40.16
C TYR A 75 -37.80 32.38 39.17
N PHE A 76 -36.64 31.74 39.38
CA PHE A 76 -36.14 30.70 38.52
C PHE A 76 -35.23 29.72 39.27
N THR A 77 -35.17 28.50 38.79
CA THR A 77 -34.24 27.51 39.29
C THR A 77 -33.10 27.37 38.30
N GLY A 78 -31.90 27.47 38.78
CA GLY A 78 -30.72 27.28 37.97
C GLY A 78 -29.63 26.53 38.75
N GLY A 79 -28.86 25.74 38.05
CA GLY A 79 -27.78 24.96 38.64
C GLY A 79 -26.49 25.11 37.86
N MET A 80 -25.39 24.74 38.48
CA MET A 80 -24.06 24.77 37.86
C MET A 80 -23.45 23.37 37.79
N GLY A 81 -22.78 23.05 36.67
CA GLY A 81 -21.99 21.84 36.50
C GLY A 81 -22.81 20.58 36.22
N ALA A 82 -22.28 19.42 36.60
CA ALA A 82 -22.83 18.12 36.23
C ALA A 82 -24.22 17.85 36.82
N GLU A 83 -24.51 18.38 38.02
CA GLU A 83 -25.82 18.28 38.68
C GLU A 83 -26.92 18.91 37.83
N ALA A 84 -26.72 20.13 37.38
CA ALA A 84 -27.66 20.83 36.52
C ALA A 84 -27.86 20.16 35.15
N VAL A 85 -26.78 19.63 34.56
CA VAL A 85 -26.86 18.87 33.32
C VAL A 85 -27.66 17.59 33.50
N ARG A 86 -27.53 16.91 34.66
CA ARG A 86 -28.31 15.72 35.01
C ARG A 86 -29.81 16.03 35.04
N GLU A 87 -30.21 17.07 35.77
CA GLU A 87 -31.60 17.52 35.85
C GLU A 87 -32.17 17.82 34.44
N LEU A 88 -31.39 18.55 33.62
CA LEU A 88 -31.80 18.86 32.25
C LEU A 88 -31.95 17.63 31.37
N VAL A 89 -31.09 16.60 31.53
CA VAL A 89 -31.17 15.34 30.80
C VAL A 89 -32.38 14.52 31.22
N GLN A 90 -32.75 14.51 32.53
CA GLN A 90 -33.94 13.86 33.08
C GLN A 90 -35.22 14.45 32.50
N LEU A 91 -35.24 15.72 32.18
CA LEU A 91 -36.39 16.41 31.61
C LEU A 91 -36.61 16.14 30.11
N VAL A 92 -35.70 15.39 29.45
CA VAL A 92 -35.81 15.09 28.00
C VAL A 92 -36.72 13.89 27.76
N ASP A 93 -37.85 14.12 27.12
CA ASP A 93 -38.71 13.05 26.61
C ASP A 93 -38.14 12.56 25.27
N LEU A 94 -37.52 11.36 25.30
CA LEU A 94 -36.89 10.73 24.14
C LEU A 94 -37.90 10.44 23.02
N LYS A 95 -39.14 10.03 23.33
CA LYS A 95 -40.15 9.72 22.33
C LYS A 95 -40.62 10.95 21.57
N ALA A 96 -40.97 12.01 22.31
CA ALA A 96 -41.38 13.28 21.70
C ALA A 96 -40.26 13.94 20.87
N GLU A 97 -38.99 13.77 21.28
CA GLU A 97 -37.83 14.25 20.48
C GLU A 97 -37.61 13.41 19.22
N MET A 98 -37.79 12.08 19.27
CA MET A 98 -37.69 11.21 18.07
C MET A 98 -38.76 11.57 17.04
N GLU A 99 -40.03 11.75 17.44
CA GLU A 99 -41.09 12.15 16.52
C GLU A 99 -40.83 13.50 15.85
N LYS A 100 -40.28 14.47 16.58
CA LYS A 100 -39.87 15.76 16.00
C LYS A 100 -38.73 15.61 15.00
N LEU A 101 -37.76 14.75 15.28
CA LEU A 101 -36.63 14.52 14.38
C LEU A 101 -37.04 13.76 13.12
N GLU A 102 -38.01 12.86 13.21
CA GLU A 102 -38.60 12.19 12.04
C GLU A 102 -39.31 13.18 11.12
N THR A 103 -40.10 14.12 11.67
CA THR A 103 -40.69 15.20 10.87
C THR A 103 -39.66 16.15 10.27
N ASP A 104 -38.55 16.41 10.96
CA ASP A 104 -37.45 17.24 10.44
C ASP A 104 -36.63 16.54 9.34
N LEU A 105 -36.60 15.21 9.29
CA LEU A 105 -35.98 14.44 8.20
C LEU A 105 -36.71 14.64 6.87
N ASP A 106 -38.02 14.80 6.90
CA ASP A 106 -38.85 15.05 5.72
C ASP A 106 -38.82 16.52 5.26
N SER A 107 -38.11 17.38 6.00
CA SER A 107 -37.99 18.79 5.66
C SER A 107 -37.24 19.04 4.34
N LYS A 108 -37.73 19.95 3.53
CA LYS A 108 -37.10 20.40 2.28
C LYS A 108 -35.74 21.10 2.49
N SER A 109 -35.42 21.56 3.71
CA SER A 109 -34.16 22.22 4.06
C SER A 109 -33.05 21.21 4.32
N ALA A 110 -32.03 21.16 3.46
CA ALA A 110 -30.86 20.29 3.60
C ALA A 110 -30.14 20.49 4.96
N GLN A 111 -30.07 21.71 5.46
CA GLN A 111 -29.44 22.04 6.74
C GLN A 111 -30.22 21.51 7.96
N ARG A 112 -31.55 21.58 7.92
CA ARG A 112 -32.42 20.99 8.95
C ARG A 112 -32.30 19.48 8.95
N ARG A 113 -32.37 18.86 7.79
CA ARG A 113 -32.22 17.41 7.64
C ARG A 113 -30.87 16.91 8.15
N GLN A 114 -29.76 17.59 7.84
CA GLN A 114 -28.44 17.20 8.32
C GLN A 114 -28.31 17.31 9.85
N ARG A 115 -28.87 18.36 10.45
CA ARG A 115 -28.92 18.51 11.93
C ARG A 115 -29.78 17.41 12.57
N ALA A 116 -30.93 17.09 11.97
CA ALA A 116 -31.80 16.02 12.44
C ALA A 116 -31.07 14.65 12.42
N ILE A 117 -30.35 14.33 11.32
CA ILE A 117 -29.55 13.10 11.21
C ILE A 117 -28.48 13.03 12.31
N GLN A 118 -27.76 14.13 12.55
CA GLN A 118 -26.71 14.16 13.58
C GLN A 118 -27.31 13.97 14.98
N ARG A 119 -28.43 14.62 15.28
CA ARG A 119 -29.11 14.50 16.57
C ARG A 119 -29.74 13.12 16.76
N MET A 120 -30.34 12.54 15.70
CA MET A 120 -30.93 11.20 15.73
C MET A 120 -29.90 10.12 16.02
N LYS A 121 -28.67 10.23 15.48
CA LYS A 121 -27.55 9.32 15.81
C LYS A 121 -27.23 9.26 17.29
N VAL A 122 -27.49 10.33 18.02
CA VAL A 122 -27.26 10.40 19.49
C VAL A 122 -28.47 9.89 20.27
N ILE A 123 -29.70 10.26 19.85
CA ILE A 123 -30.92 9.96 20.61
C ILE A 123 -31.38 8.52 20.41
N LYS A 124 -31.31 7.99 19.18
CA LYS A 124 -31.78 6.66 18.84
C LYS A 124 -31.21 5.53 19.71
N PRO A 125 -29.89 5.48 20.02
CA PRO A 125 -29.32 4.45 20.89
C PRO A 125 -29.88 4.49 22.32
N PHE A 126 -30.37 5.66 22.83
CA PHE A 126 -31.00 5.76 24.14
C PHE A 126 -32.49 5.43 24.09
N ALA A 127 -33.17 5.73 22.98
CA ALA A 127 -34.58 5.39 22.80
C ALA A 127 -34.78 3.88 22.59
N ASP A 128 -33.92 3.25 21.82
CA ASP A 128 -33.96 1.80 21.51
C ASP A 128 -33.23 0.96 22.58
N GLY A 129 -32.33 1.58 23.36
CA GLY A 129 -31.48 0.93 24.34
C GLY A 129 -32.08 0.83 25.74
N LYS A 130 -31.45 0.01 26.60
CA LYS A 130 -31.79 -0.17 28.02
C LYS A 130 -31.18 0.91 28.94
N ASN A 131 -30.27 1.73 28.45
CA ASN A 131 -29.55 2.70 29.24
C ASN A 131 -30.31 4.06 29.21
N PRO A 132 -30.67 4.63 30.37
CA PRO A 132 -31.26 5.96 30.40
C PRO A 132 -30.21 7.03 30.03
N PRO A 133 -30.63 8.19 29.50
CA PRO A 133 -29.70 9.27 29.14
C PRO A 133 -28.85 9.79 30.33
N GLU A 134 -29.38 9.67 31.57
CA GLU A 134 -28.67 10.02 32.81
C GLU A 134 -27.38 9.21 33.00
N ALA A 135 -27.26 8.02 32.42
CA ALA A 135 -26.06 7.19 32.46
C ALA A 135 -24.82 7.86 31.84
N MET A 136 -25.01 8.93 31.05
CA MET A 136 -23.91 9.74 30.54
C MET A 136 -23.21 10.55 31.65
N ILE A 137 -23.85 10.76 32.79
CA ILE A 137 -23.30 11.49 33.93
C ILE A 137 -22.88 10.47 35.00
N LEU A 138 -21.59 10.43 35.22
CA LEU A 138 -21.00 9.46 36.14
C LEU A 138 -21.11 9.91 37.57
N GLU A 139 -21.71 9.11 38.43
CA GLU A 139 -21.67 9.28 39.90
C GLU A 139 -20.40 8.68 40.50
N VAL A 140 -19.93 7.60 39.87
CA VAL A 140 -18.75 6.83 40.30
C VAL A 140 -17.82 6.62 39.12
N VAL A 141 -16.55 6.93 39.32
CA VAL A 141 -15.52 6.71 38.30
C VAL A 141 -14.97 5.30 38.44
N PRO A 142 -15.05 4.45 37.40
CA PRO A 142 -14.51 3.10 37.49
C PRO A 142 -12.97 3.11 37.52
N VAL A 143 -12.38 2.25 38.37
CA VAL A 143 -10.93 2.06 38.48
C VAL A 143 -10.57 0.72 37.84
N ILE A 144 -9.69 0.73 36.86
CA ILE A 144 -9.25 -0.50 36.21
C ILE A 144 -8.32 -1.30 37.15
N PRO A 145 -8.25 -2.64 37.01
CA PRO A 145 -7.38 -3.49 37.79
C PRO A 145 -5.88 -3.10 37.74
N PRO A 146 -5.08 -3.34 38.79
CA PRO A 146 -3.67 -2.99 38.82
C PRO A 146 -2.83 -3.60 37.70
N GLU A 147 -3.18 -4.80 37.23
CA GLU A 147 -2.50 -5.50 36.14
C GLU A 147 -2.57 -4.73 34.82
N LEU A 148 -3.61 -3.94 34.61
CA LEU A 148 -3.79 -3.10 33.39
C LEU A 148 -3.09 -1.73 33.51
N ARG A 149 -2.61 -1.37 34.72
CA ARG A 149 -1.86 -0.14 35.03
C ARG A 149 -0.64 -0.42 35.91
N PRO A 150 0.28 -1.28 35.47
CA PRO A 150 1.35 -1.80 36.31
C PRO A 150 2.31 -0.71 36.76
N MET A 151 2.90 -0.94 37.94
CA MET A 151 4.05 -0.22 38.45
C MET A 151 5.19 -1.22 38.64
N VAL A 152 6.27 -1.06 37.89
CA VAL A 152 7.40 -1.99 37.86
C VAL A 152 8.63 -1.29 38.39
N GLN A 153 9.35 -1.95 39.28
CA GLN A 153 10.64 -1.49 39.78
C GLN A 153 11.73 -1.76 38.74
N LEU A 154 12.43 -0.73 38.34
CA LEU A 154 13.60 -0.81 37.47
C LEU A 154 14.89 -0.99 38.29
N ASP A 155 15.95 -1.44 37.61
CA ASP A 155 17.28 -1.51 38.21
C ASP A 155 17.71 -0.13 38.73
N GLY A 156 18.26 -0.09 39.95
CA GLY A 156 18.62 1.16 40.64
C GLY A 156 17.50 1.79 41.47
N GLY A 157 16.44 1.02 41.81
CA GLY A 157 15.39 1.45 42.76
C GLY A 157 14.38 2.46 42.23
N ARG A 158 14.40 2.77 40.92
CA ARG A 158 13.41 3.64 40.24
C ARG A 158 12.19 2.83 39.84
N PHE A 159 11.00 3.45 39.90
CA PHE A 159 9.76 2.84 39.46
C PHE A 159 9.33 3.39 38.12
N ALA A 160 9.01 2.50 37.17
CA ALA A 160 8.25 2.84 36.00
C ALA A 160 6.76 2.59 36.26
N THR A 161 5.93 3.59 36.05
CA THR A 161 4.49 3.50 36.32
C THR A 161 3.71 3.86 35.05
N SER A 162 2.52 3.27 34.93
CA SER A 162 1.57 3.66 33.88
C SER A 162 1.10 5.11 34.11
N ASP A 163 0.92 5.85 33.02
CA ASP A 163 0.40 7.24 33.04
C ASP A 163 -0.98 7.31 33.71
N LEU A 164 -1.79 6.24 33.64
CA LEU A 164 -3.08 6.15 34.31
C LEU A 164 -2.99 6.29 35.82
N ASN A 165 -1.94 5.77 36.46
CA ASN A 165 -1.77 5.89 37.90
C ASN A 165 -1.63 7.37 38.32
N ASP A 166 -0.94 8.18 37.50
CA ASP A 166 -0.81 9.62 37.79
C ASP A 166 -2.15 10.36 37.58
N LEU A 167 -2.91 10.00 36.55
CA LEU A 167 -4.26 10.55 36.32
C LEU A 167 -5.24 10.19 37.44
N TYR A 168 -5.27 8.93 37.91
CA TYR A 168 -6.07 8.53 39.08
C TYR A 168 -5.63 9.23 40.36
N ARG A 169 -4.33 9.37 40.62
CA ARG A 169 -3.81 10.09 41.78
C ARG A 169 -4.27 11.54 41.77
N ARG A 170 -4.20 12.22 40.63
CA ARG A 170 -4.68 13.61 40.49
C ARG A 170 -6.18 13.72 40.78
N LEU A 171 -6.98 12.82 40.21
CA LEU A 171 -8.41 12.75 40.45
C LEU A 171 -8.75 12.56 41.93
N ILE A 172 -8.15 11.59 42.58
CA ILE A 172 -8.37 11.28 44.02
C ILE A 172 -7.97 12.47 44.88
N ASN A 173 -6.82 13.11 44.63
CA ASN A 173 -6.37 14.27 45.36
C ASN A 173 -7.34 15.44 45.25
N ARG A 174 -7.86 15.72 44.03
CA ARG A 174 -8.85 16.76 43.79
C ARG A 174 -10.17 16.47 44.50
N ASN A 175 -10.64 15.23 44.45
CA ASN A 175 -11.87 14.82 45.10
C ASN A 175 -11.75 14.94 46.66
N ASN A 176 -10.62 14.48 47.23
CA ASN A 176 -10.39 14.61 48.65
C ASN A 176 -10.28 16.07 49.13
N ARG A 177 -9.67 16.91 48.29
CA ARG A 177 -9.60 18.36 48.56
C ARG A 177 -10.97 19.01 48.52
N LEU A 178 -11.78 18.71 47.50
CA LEU A 178 -13.15 19.21 47.40
C LEU A 178 -13.97 18.78 48.60
N LYS A 179 -13.90 17.52 49.03
CA LYS A 179 -14.59 17.01 50.22
C LYS A 179 -14.22 17.80 51.49
N LYS A 180 -12.93 18.02 51.71
CA LYS A 180 -12.47 18.85 52.84
C LYS A 180 -12.95 20.29 52.80
N LEU A 181 -12.99 20.93 51.62
CA LEU A 181 -13.46 22.29 51.45
C LEU A 181 -14.96 22.42 51.74
N ILE A 182 -15.77 21.44 51.38
CA ILE A 182 -17.17 21.35 51.68
C ILE A 182 -17.37 21.17 53.19
N GLU A 183 -16.64 20.26 53.84
CA GLU A 183 -16.68 20.01 55.29
C GLU A 183 -16.29 21.24 56.10
N LEU A 184 -15.38 22.07 55.61
CA LEU A 184 -14.90 23.31 56.27
C LEU A 184 -15.79 24.52 55.96
N GLY A 185 -16.86 24.40 55.18
CA GLY A 185 -17.74 25.50 54.82
C GLY A 185 -17.03 26.62 54.01
N ALA A 186 -16.12 26.26 53.11
CA ALA A 186 -15.37 27.24 52.33
C ALA A 186 -16.30 28.08 51.43
N PRO A 187 -15.90 29.30 51.02
CA PRO A 187 -16.71 30.14 50.12
C PRO A 187 -17.05 29.45 48.82
N ASP A 188 -18.27 29.66 48.31
CA ASP A 188 -18.79 28.98 47.10
C ASP A 188 -17.91 29.16 45.85
N ILE A 189 -17.21 30.31 45.73
CA ILE A 189 -16.26 30.55 44.67
C ILE A 189 -15.12 29.53 44.65
N ILE A 190 -14.61 29.17 45.80
CA ILE A 190 -13.52 28.22 45.96
C ILE A 190 -14.03 26.78 45.68
N ILE A 191 -15.21 26.46 46.21
CA ILE A 191 -15.87 25.17 45.97
C ILE A 191 -16.17 24.97 44.49
N SER A 192 -16.72 25.99 43.80
CA SER A 192 -17.03 25.95 42.37
C SER A 192 -15.80 25.80 41.50
N ASN A 193 -14.70 26.51 41.83
CA ASN A 193 -13.43 26.33 41.15
C ASN A 193 -12.84 24.93 41.31
N GLU A 194 -12.91 24.35 42.54
CA GLU A 194 -12.42 23.01 42.77
C GLU A 194 -13.31 21.96 42.07
N LYS A 195 -14.64 22.15 42.03
CA LYS A 195 -15.55 21.31 41.20
C LYS A 195 -15.15 21.33 39.74
N ARG A 196 -14.82 22.52 39.17
CA ARG A 196 -14.33 22.66 37.82
C ARG A 196 -12.99 21.89 37.59
N MET A 197 -12.05 22.03 38.54
CA MET A 197 -10.76 21.34 38.47
C MET A 197 -10.89 19.81 38.61
N LEU A 198 -11.88 19.36 39.38
CA LEU A 198 -12.22 17.93 39.45
C LEU A 198 -12.77 17.42 38.13
N GLN A 199 -13.69 18.18 37.50
CA GLN A 199 -14.21 17.87 36.16
C GLN A 199 -13.08 17.78 35.11
N GLU A 200 -12.14 18.74 35.11
CA GLU A 200 -10.97 18.70 34.24
C GLU A 200 -10.11 17.44 34.48
N SER A 201 -9.99 17.00 35.73
CA SER A 201 -9.24 15.78 36.05
C SER A 201 -9.94 14.51 35.55
N VAL A 202 -11.28 14.47 35.59
CA VAL A 202 -12.08 13.39 35.03
C VAL A 202 -11.99 13.39 33.50
N ASP A 203 -12.13 14.56 32.87
CA ASP A 203 -12.01 14.71 31.43
C ASP A 203 -10.63 14.24 30.94
N ALA A 204 -9.55 14.59 31.68
CA ALA A 204 -8.19 14.14 31.35
C ALA A 204 -8.01 12.63 31.51
N LEU A 205 -8.68 11.98 32.46
CA LEU A 205 -8.64 10.53 32.64
C LEU A 205 -9.29 9.81 31.45
N PHE A 206 -10.41 10.32 30.94
CA PHE A 206 -11.12 9.69 29.83
C PHE A 206 -10.52 10.01 28.47
N ASP A 207 -10.22 11.28 28.18
CA ASP A 207 -9.66 11.72 26.90
C ASP A 207 -8.80 13.00 27.09
N ASN A 208 -7.51 12.80 27.38
CA ASN A 208 -6.59 13.87 27.70
C ASN A 208 -6.27 14.72 26.46
N GLY A 209 -6.51 16.03 26.56
CA GLY A 209 -6.26 16.99 25.48
C GLY A 209 -7.46 17.25 24.55
N ARG A 210 -8.60 16.66 24.81
CA ARG A 210 -9.84 16.95 24.06
C ARG A 210 -10.38 18.36 24.35
N ARG A 211 -10.22 18.82 25.59
CA ARG A 211 -10.56 20.18 26.04
C ARG A 211 -9.32 20.92 26.54
N GLY A 212 -8.85 21.91 25.81
CA GLY A 212 -7.69 22.70 26.22
C GLY A 212 -6.35 21.97 26.11
N ARG A 213 -5.38 22.39 26.93
CA ARG A 213 -4.05 21.76 26.93
C ARG A 213 -4.08 20.41 27.61
N ALA A 214 -3.44 19.43 26.98
CA ALA A 214 -3.29 18.12 27.60
C ALA A 214 -2.51 18.21 28.93
N VAL A 215 -2.97 17.46 29.92
CA VAL A 215 -2.28 17.31 31.19
C VAL A 215 -0.97 16.57 30.92
N ALA A 216 0.15 17.22 31.27
CA ALA A 216 1.49 16.69 31.04
C ALA A 216 2.10 16.06 32.31
N GLY A 217 2.96 15.06 32.11
CA GLY A 217 3.80 14.45 33.13
C GLY A 217 5.15 15.16 33.29
N ALA A 218 6.02 14.57 34.04
CA ALA A 218 7.41 14.99 34.15
C ALA A 218 8.09 14.90 32.78
N GLY A 219 8.59 16.03 32.27
CA GLY A 219 9.19 16.10 30.93
C GLY A 219 8.30 16.66 29.83
N GLY A 220 7.13 17.23 30.16
CA GLY A 220 6.28 17.97 29.21
C GLY A 220 5.45 17.12 28.24
N ARG A 221 5.59 15.78 28.26
CA ARG A 221 4.78 14.87 27.45
C ARG A 221 3.36 14.76 28.01
N GLY A 222 2.35 14.86 27.15
CA GLY A 222 0.97 14.56 27.52
C GLY A 222 0.79 13.14 28.05
N LEU A 223 0.05 12.99 29.16
CA LEU A 223 -0.23 11.70 29.76
C LEU A 223 -1.23 10.91 28.88
N LYS A 224 -1.02 9.60 28.78
CA LYS A 224 -1.89 8.68 28.01
C LYS A 224 -3.16 8.38 28.80
N SER A 225 -4.31 8.79 28.23
CA SER A 225 -5.64 8.59 28.82
C SER A 225 -6.23 7.21 28.55
N LEU A 226 -7.39 6.90 29.13
CA LEU A 226 -8.13 5.67 28.84
C LEU A 226 -8.51 5.55 27.36
N SER A 227 -8.94 6.66 26.75
CA SER A 227 -9.25 6.73 25.33
C SER A 227 -8.04 6.41 24.45
N ASP A 228 -6.86 6.94 24.79
CA ASP A 228 -5.61 6.70 24.08
C ASP A 228 -5.11 5.25 24.22
N MET A 229 -5.52 4.56 25.28
CA MET A 229 -5.25 3.12 25.44
C MET A 229 -6.06 2.26 24.46
N LEU A 230 -7.19 2.73 23.98
CA LEU A 230 -8.06 2.01 23.04
C LEU A 230 -7.85 2.43 21.59
N LYS A 231 -7.63 3.73 21.35
CA LYS A 231 -7.53 4.36 20.03
C LYS A 231 -6.11 4.32 19.45
N GLY A 232 -6.04 4.44 18.13
CA GLY A 232 -4.78 4.64 17.40
C GLY A 232 -3.92 3.38 17.24
N LYS A 233 -2.72 3.55 16.68
CA LYS A 233 -1.77 2.46 16.35
C LYS A 233 -1.28 1.71 17.60
N GLN A 234 -1.14 2.42 18.71
CA GLN A 234 -0.66 1.87 20.01
C GLN A 234 -1.81 1.56 20.97
N GLY A 235 -3.06 1.62 20.50
CA GLY A 235 -4.22 1.26 21.28
C GLY A 235 -4.42 -0.25 21.39
N ARG A 236 -5.24 -0.66 22.35
CA ARG A 236 -5.53 -2.07 22.67
C ARG A 236 -6.02 -2.86 21.46
N PHE A 237 -6.92 -2.27 20.66
CA PHE A 237 -7.47 -2.93 19.49
C PHE A 237 -6.40 -3.26 18.45
N ARG A 238 -5.59 -2.28 18.06
CA ARG A 238 -4.60 -2.46 16.98
C ARG A 238 -3.31 -3.16 17.42
N GLN A 239 -2.89 -2.98 18.67
CA GLN A 239 -1.60 -3.48 19.14
C GLN A 239 -1.69 -4.86 19.82
N ASN A 240 -2.83 -5.18 20.46
CA ASN A 240 -2.92 -6.38 21.30
C ASN A 240 -4.04 -7.36 20.89
N LEU A 241 -5.08 -6.89 20.16
CA LEU A 241 -6.23 -7.72 19.77
C LEU A 241 -6.20 -8.12 18.30
N LEU A 242 -6.05 -7.17 17.38
CA LEU A 242 -5.97 -7.46 15.93
C LEU A 242 -4.63 -8.07 15.51
N GLY A 243 -3.60 -7.91 16.33
CA GLY A 243 -2.29 -8.50 16.11
C GLY A 243 -1.54 -8.63 17.44
N LYS A 244 -0.85 -9.74 17.61
CA LYS A 244 -0.05 -10.05 18.82
C LYS A 244 1.38 -10.40 18.42
N ARG A 245 2.32 -10.22 19.35
CA ARG A 245 3.65 -10.82 19.22
C ARG A 245 3.53 -12.32 19.44
N VAL A 246 4.17 -13.09 18.58
CA VAL A 246 4.09 -14.56 18.61
C VAL A 246 5.47 -15.16 18.86
N ASP A 247 5.49 -16.29 19.57
CA ASP A 247 6.69 -17.11 19.75
C ASP A 247 6.97 -17.91 18.47
N TYR A 248 8.07 -18.63 18.43
CA TYR A 248 8.53 -19.40 17.26
C TYR A 248 8.69 -18.55 16.02
N SER A 249 9.20 -17.35 16.19
CA SER A 249 9.49 -16.39 15.14
C SER A 249 10.89 -15.81 15.30
N ALA A 250 11.52 -15.50 14.17
CA ALA A 250 12.82 -14.88 14.13
C ALA A 250 12.87 -13.85 13.00
N ARG A 251 13.92 -13.01 13.01
CA ARG A 251 14.12 -12.03 11.97
C ARG A 251 15.60 -11.92 11.64
N SER A 252 15.96 -11.87 10.36
CA SER A 252 17.32 -11.64 9.89
C SER A 252 17.34 -10.96 8.54
N VAL A 253 18.52 -10.51 8.15
CA VAL A 253 18.82 -9.98 6.82
C VAL A 253 18.68 -11.10 5.79
N ILE A 254 18.23 -10.76 4.59
CA ILE A 254 18.11 -11.69 3.46
C ILE A 254 19.25 -11.53 2.48
N VAL A 255 19.62 -12.64 1.86
CA VAL A 255 20.58 -12.70 0.74
C VAL A 255 20.02 -13.60 -0.36
N VAL A 256 20.52 -13.43 -1.56
CA VAL A 256 20.11 -14.30 -2.67
C VAL A 256 20.60 -15.73 -2.48
N GLY A 257 19.73 -16.71 -2.79
CA GLY A 257 20.07 -18.12 -2.83
C GLY A 257 19.86 -18.68 -4.25
N PRO A 258 20.82 -18.52 -5.17
CA PRO A 258 20.65 -18.94 -6.56
C PRO A 258 20.54 -20.46 -6.74
N HIS A 259 21.06 -21.24 -5.80
CA HIS A 259 21.02 -22.70 -5.80
C HIS A 259 19.70 -23.28 -5.27
N LEU A 260 18.87 -22.46 -4.60
CA LEU A 260 17.60 -22.91 -4.05
C LEU A 260 16.60 -23.26 -5.16
N GLU A 261 15.76 -24.24 -4.91
CA GLU A 261 14.56 -24.50 -5.72
C GLU A 261 13.42 -23.55 -5.30
N LEU A 262 12.41 -23.38 -6.15
CA LEU A 262 11.34 -22.40 -5.95
C LEU A 262 10.61 -22.55 -4.60
N GLN A 263 10.42 -23.78 -4.12
CA GLN A 263 9.78 -24.05 -2.83
C GLN A 263 10.73 -23.90 -1.62
N GLN A 264 12.03 -23.73 -1.83
CA GLN A 264 13.03 -23.76 -0.77
C GLN A 264 13.44 -22.38 -0.27
N CYS A 265 13.84 -22.32 0.99
CA CYS A 265 14.54 -21.16 1.56
C CYS A 265 15.73 -21.63 2.41
N GLY A 266 16.79 -20.84 2.44
CA GLY A 266 17.96 -21.10 3.28
C GLY A 266 17.78 -20.49 4.68
N LEU A 267 17.75 -21.32 5.71
CA LEU A 267 17.61 -20.88 7.10
C LEU A 267 18.94 -21.07 7.85
N PRO A 268 19.48 -20.04 8.52
CA PRO A 268 20.69 -20.14 9.32
C PRO A 268 20.57 -21.23 10.39
N LYS A 269 21.57 -22.13 10.49
CA LYS A 269 21.56 -23.28 11.41
C LYS A 269 21.23 -22.89 12.85
N MET A 270 21.86 -21.85 13.36
CA MET A 270 21.64 -21.41 14.75
C MET A 270 20.22 -20.87 14.97
N MET A 271 19.66 -20.18 13.98
CA MET A 271 18.28 -19.70 14.01
C MET A 271 17.30 -20.87 13.96
N ALA A 272 17.55 -21.84 13.08
CA ALA A 272 16.73 -23.06 12.95
C ALA A 272 16.72 -23.84 14.25
N LEU A 273 17.87 -24.02 14.91
CA LEU A 273 17.97 -24.73 16.17
C LEU A 273 17.10 -24.11 17.28
N GLU A 274 17.06 -22.77 17.37
CA GLU A 274 16.23 -22.09 18.37
C GLU A 274 14.74 -22.13 18.03
N LEU A 275 14.39 -21.96 16.76
CA LEU A 275 13.01 -22.03 16.28
C LEU A 275 12.38 -23.43 16.45
N PHE A 276 13.12 -24.48 16.07
CA PHE A 276 12.66 -25.85 16.13
C PHE A 276 13.02 -26.59 17.42
N LYS A 277 13.52 -25.90 18.41
CA LYS A 277 13.99 -26.48 19.68
C LYS A 277 13.04 -27.50 20.32
N PRO A 278 11.72 -27.26 20.47
CA PRO A 278 10.80 -28.25 21.02
C PRO A 278 10.69 -29.51 20.18
N PHE A 279 10.66 -29.37 18.87
CA PHE A 279 10.55 -30.48 17.91
C PHE A 279 11.82 -31.36 17.94
N VAL A 280 12.99 -30.72 17.96
CA VAL A 280 14.27 -31.41 18.10
C VAL A 280 14.38 -32.14 19.43
N MET A 281 13.98 -31.49 20.55
CA MET A 281 13.97 -32.14 21.86
C MET A 281 13.03 -33.35 21.90
N LYS A 282 11.83 -33.23 21.29
CA LYS A 282 10.90 -34.34 21.17
C LYS A 282 11.54 -35.50 20.40
N ARG A 283 12.11 -35.20 19.22
CA ARG A 283 12.72 -36.21 18.36
C ARG A 283 13.94 -36.87 18.96
N LEU A 284 14.79 -36.15 19.72
CA LEU A 284 15.92 -36.71 20.46
C LEU A 284 15.48 -37.72 21.54
N VAL A 285 14.33 -37.48 22.18
CA VAL A 285 13.78 -38.44 23.15
C VAL A 285 13.17 -39.65 22.44
N GLU A 286 12.47 -39.49 21.34
CA GLU A 286 11.87 -40.56 20.53
C GLU A 286 12.93 -41.52 19.97
N LEU A 287 14.05 -40.99 19.50
CA LEU A 287 15.20 -41.76 19.00
C LEU A 287 16.05 -42.40 20.13
N GLY A 288 15.71 -42.18 21.39
CA GLY A 288 16.43 -42.70 22.54
C GLY A 288 17.81 -42.07 22.76
N LEU A 289 18.18 -41.03 22.04
CA LEU A 289 19.44 -40.29 22.19
C LEU A 289 19.47 -39.47 23.51
N ALA A 290 18.32 -39.15 24.04
CA ALA A 290 18.17 -38.48 25.33
C ALA A 290 17.16 -39.24 26.22
N GLN A 291 17.50 -39.46 27.50
CA GLN A 291 16.66 -40.21 28.43
C GLN A 291 15.39 -39.45 28.84
N ASN A 292 15.44 -38.11 28.83
CA ASN A 292 14.33 -37.26 29.17
C ASN A 292 14.49 -35.86 28.52
N ILE A 293 13.42 -35.07 28.57
CA ILE A 293 13.38 -33.69 28.01
C ILE A 293 14.48 -32.79 28.60
N LYS A 294 14.80 -32.95 29.90
CA LYS A 294 15.86 -32.16 30.55
C LYS A 294 17.26 -32.48 30.03
N SER A 295 17.50 -33.74 29.69
CA SER A 295 18.74 -34.18 29.05
C SER A 295 18.79 -33.68 27.60
N ALA A 296 17.69 -33.81 26.85
CA ALA A 296 17.58 -33.30 25.50
C ALA A 296 17.85 -31.78 25.43
N LYS A 297 17.26 -31.00 26.36
CA LYS A 297 17.52 -29.57 26.47
C LYS A 297 18.99 -29.23 26.65
N ARG A 298 19.70 -29.95 27.53
CA ARG A 298 21.15 -29.76 27.72
C ARG A 298 21.97 -30.12 26.48
N MET A 299 21.55 -31.16 25.71
CA MET A 299 22.22 -31.53 24.49
C MET A 299 22.07 -30.45 23.43
N VAL A 300 20.88 -29.90 23.29
CA VAL A 300 20.59 -28.78 22.36
C VAL A 300 21.39 -27.53 22.77
N GLU A 301 21.38 -27.14 24.04
CA GLU A 301 22.12 -25.98 24.53
C GLU A 301 23.65 -26.10 24.37
N ARG A 302 24.17 -27.34 24.31
CA ARG A 302 25.59 -27.63 24.03
C ARG A 302 25.91 -27.87 22.59
N SER A 303 24.90 -27.79 21.70
CA SER A 303 25.02 -27.97 20.24
C SER A 303 25.84 -29.19 19.84
N ARG A 304 25.54 -30.37 20.43
CA ARG A 304 26.25 -31.63 20.11
C ARG A 304 26.02 -32.04 18.64
N ALA A 305 26.98 -32.76 18.03
CA ALA A 305 26.90 -33.16 16.63
C ALA A 305 25.58 -33.87 16.28
N GLN A 306 25.11 -34.77 17.11
CA GLN A 306 23.85 -35.51 16.93
C GLN A 306 22.59 -34.61 16.86
N VAL A 307 22.66 -33.39 17.42
CA VAL A 307 21.55 -32.44 17.37
C VAL A 307 21.35 -31.88 15.96
N TRP A 308 22.43 -31.70 15.22
CA TRP A 308 22.38 -31.20 13.84
C TRP A 308 21.75 -32.21 12.89
N ASP A 309 22.05 -33.49 13.04
CA ASP A 309 21.46 -34.56 12.24
C ASP A 309 19.95 -34.67 12.47
N VAL A 310 19.54 -34.64 13.76
CA VAL A 310 18.12 -34.61 14.14
C VAL A 310 17.42 -33.32 13.70
N LEU A 311 18.10 -32.19 13.76
CA LEU A 311 17.54 -30.92 13.25
C LEU A 311 17.29 -31.00 11.74
N ALA A 312 18.22 -31.56 10.96
CA ALA A 312 18.04 -31.73 9.52
C ALA A 312 16.83 -32.62 9.21
N GLU A 313 16.67 -33.75 9.94
CA GLU A 313 15.50 -34.63 9.80
C GLU A 313 14.17 -33.92 10.14
N VAL A 314 14.14 -33.14 11.21
CA VAL A 314 12.93 -32.44 11.66
C VAL A 314 12.51 -31.33 10.69
N ILE A 315 13.46 -30.67 10.04
CA ILE A 315 13.20 -29.56 9.13
C ILE A 315 12.68 -30.05 7.78
N GLU A 316 13.10 -31.21 7.30
CA GLU A 316 12.82 -31.71 5.94
C GLU A 316 11.33 -31.69 5.58
N GLU A 317 10.46 -31.97 6.52
CA GLU A 317 9.00 -31.98 6.29
C GLU A 317 8.24 -30.82 6.94
N HIS A 318 8.91 -29.82 7.50
CA HIS A 318 8.28 -28.77 8.27
C HIS A 318 8.37 -27.40 7.56
N PRO A 319 7.31 -26.94 6.89
CA PRO A 319 7.35 -25.66 6.18
C PRO A 319 7.48 -24.48 7.16
N VAL A 320 8.14 -23.42 6.71
CA VAL A 320 8.24 -22.15 7.42
C VAL A 320 7.60 -21.03 6.61
N LEU A 321 7.07 -20.02 7.28
CA LEU A 321 6.52 -18.82 6.65
C LEU A 321 7.58 -17.73 6.65
N LEU A 322 7.84 -17.13 5.49
CA LEU A 322 8.63 -15.91 5.36
C LEU A 322 7.72 -14.72 5.13
N ASN A 323 8.02 -13.62 5.82
CA ASN A 323 7.30 -12.36 5.69
C ASN A 323 8.26 -11.18 5.55
N ARG A 324 7.96 -10.29 4.61
CA ARG A 324 8.63 -8.99 4.51
C ARG A 324 7.67 -7.86 4.82
N ALA A 325 8.06 -6.96 5.71
CA ALA A 325 7.33 -5.72 5.97
C ALA A 325 7.80 -4.60 5.00
N PRO A 326 6.88 -3.78 4.45
CA PRO A 326 5.44 -3.80 4.67
C PRO A 326 4.74 -4.89 3.86
N THR A 327 3.79 -5.60 4.47
CA THR A 327 2.95 -6.58 3.79
C THR A 327 1.81 -5.86 3.06
N LEU A 328 2.00 -5.62 1.77
CA LEU A 328 1.04 -4.87 0.95
C LEU A 328 -0.12 -5.74 0.45
N HIS A 329 0.16 -7.01 0.16
CA HIS A 329 -0.79 -7.99 -0.33
C HIS A 329 -0.48 -9.38 0.25
N ARG A 330 -1.37 -10.35 0.03
CA ARG A 330 -1.27 -11.68 0.62
C ARG A 330 0.03 -12.43 0.28
N LEU A 331 0.64 -12.15 -0.89
CA LEU A 331 1.91 -12.78 -1.30
C LEU A 331 3.14 -12.22 -0.56
N GLY A 332 2.99 -11.22 0.29
CA GLY A 332 4.01 -10.77 1.23
C GLY A 332 4.26 -11.75 2.38
N ILE A 333 3.47 -12.84 2.46
CA ILE A 333 3.68 -13.98 3.35
C ILE A 333 3.57 -15.25 2.51
N GLN A 334 4.64 -16.03 2.41
CA GLN A 334 4.65 -17.29 1.66
C GLN A 334 5.34 -18.38 2.48
N ALA A 335 4.94 -19.63 2.24
CA ALA A 335 5.54 -20.80 2.85
C ALA A 335 6.70 -21.33 1.99
N PHE A 336 7.72 -21.82 2.66
CA PHE A 336 8.89 -22.44 2.04
C PHE A 336 9.34 -23.68 2.83
N GLU A 337 9.99 -24.59 2.15
CA GLU A 337 10.71 -25.71 2.77
C GLU A 337 12.10 -25.24 3.17
N PRO A 338 12.47 -25.25 4.46
CA PRO A 338 13.75 -24.73 4.89
C PRO A 338 14.90 -25.71 4.61
N ILE A 339 16.02 -25.14 4.16
CA ILE A 339 17.30 -25.83 4.05
C ILE A 339 18.28 -25.16 5.02
N LEU A 340 19.10 -25.95 5.71
CA LEU A 340 20.11 -25.41 6.62
C LEU A 340 21.27 -24.80 5.84
N VAL A 341 21.57 -23.56 6.17
CA VAL A 341 22.70 -22.82 5.56
C VAL A 341 23.64 -22.29 6.63
N GLU A 342 24.90 -22.18 6.27
CA GLU A 342 25.90 -21.53 7.11
C GLU A 342 25.74 -20.01 7.08
N GLY A 343 26.19 -19.35 8.16
CA GLY A 343 26.09 -17.90 8.27
C GLY A 343 24.94 -17.42 9.16
N LYS A 344 24.53 -16.17 8.98
CA LYS A 344 23.48 -15.52 9.79
C LYS A 344 22.33 -14.95 8.97
N ALA A 345 22.45 -14.93 7.64
CA ALA A 345 21.47 -14.39 6.74
C ALA A 345 20.54 -15.49 6.19
N ILE A 346 19.27 -15.13 5.99
CA ILE A 346 18.29 -16.01 5.35
C ILE A 346 18.52 -15.96 3.84
N GLN A 347 18.55 -17.11 3.19
CA GLN A 347 18.64 -17.19 1.74
C GLN A 347 17.24 -17.29 1.13
N VAL A 348 16.97 -16.46 0.14
CA VAL A 348 15.67 -16.37 -0.52
C VAL A 348 15.82 -16.65 -2.01
N HIS A 349 14.87 -17.39 -2.57
CA HIS A 349 14.85 -17.68 -4.00
C HIS A 349 14.65 -16.41 -4.82
N PRO A 350 15.46 -16.15 -5.86
CA PRO A 350 15.39 -14.87 -6.57
C PRO A 350 14.06 -14.60 -7.28
N LEU A 351 13.35 -15.63 -7.76
CA LEU A 351 12.08 -15.45 -8.47
C LEU A 351 10.91 -14.98 -7.58
N VAL A 352 10.99 -15.14 -6.26
CA VAL A 352 9.94 -14.67 -5.33
C VAL A 352 10.15 -13.23 -4.87
N CYS A 353 11.26 -12.60 -5.22
CA CYS A 353 11.59 -11.24 -4.80
C CYS A 353 10.56 -10.21 -5.31
N GLU A 354 10.01 -10.38 -6.51
CA GLU A 354 8.95 -9.51 -7.06
C GLU A 354 7.68 -9.58 -6.19
N ALA A 355 7.28 -10.77 -5.73
CA ALA A 355 6.12 -10.98 -4.87
C ALA A 355 6.28 -10.33 -3.48
N PHE A 356 7.47 -10.39 -2.89
CA PHE A 356 7.79 -9.75 -1.62
C PHE A 356 8.13 -8.26 -1.76
N ASN A 357 8.30 -7.76 -2.98
CA ASN A 357 8.92 -6.45 -3.26
C ASN A 357 10.23 -6.28 -2.49
N ALA A 358 11.07 -7.35 -2.49
CA ALA A 358 12.31 -7.44 -1.73
C ALA A 358 13.52 -7.24 -2.64
N ASP A 359 14.54 -6.56 -2.11
CA ASP A 359 15.88 -6.49 -2.68
C ASP A 359 16.92 -6.88 -1.62
N PHE A 360 18.18 -6.98 -2.03
CA PHE A 360 19.26 -7.45 -1.17
C PHE A 360 20.18 -6.31 -0.72
N ASP A 361 19.65 -5.11 -0.56
CA ASP A 361 20.36 -3.92 -0.11
C ASP A 361 20.47 -3.79 1.43
N GLY A 362 19.99 -4.78 2.17
CA GLY A 362 19.92 -4.82 3.63
C GLY A 362 18.52 -5.13 4.16
N ASP A 363 17.60 -5.51 3.28
CA ASP A 363 16.25 -5.94 3.64
C ASP A 363 16.28 -7.10 4.65
N GLN A 364 15.29 -7.14 5.53
CA GLN A 364 15.09 -8.18 6.52
C GLN A 364 13.76 -8.88 6.28
N MET A 365 13.71 -10.17 6.57
CA MET A 365 12.48 -10.95 6.62
C MET A 365 12.28 -11.60 7.98
N ALA A 366 11.01 -11.73 8.37
CA ALA A 366 10.61 -12.52 9.53
C ALA A 366 10.34 -13.96 9.11
N VAL A 367 10.71 -14.90 9.98
CA VAL A 367 10.44 -16.33 9.84
C VAL A 367 9.44 -16.74 10.91
N HIS A 368 8.42 -17.51 10.55
CA HIS A 368 7.44 -18.06 11.49
C HIS A 368 7.30 -19.56 11.25
N VAL A 369 7.20 -20.31 12.35
CA VAL A 369 7.06 -21.77 12.29
C VAL A 369 5.62 -22.16 12.63
N PRO A 370 4.86 -22.78 11.69
CA PRO A 370 3.57 -23.39 11.98
C PRO A 370 3.73 -24.53 12.98
N LEU A 371 2.92 -24.57 14.04
CA LEU A 371 3.11 -25.52 15.14
C LEU A 371 2.24 -26.77 14.98
N SER A 372 0.95 -26.60 14.64
CA SER A 372 0.01 -27.72 14.51
C SER A 372 0.09 -28.39 13.15
N ALA A 373 -0.35 -29.63 13.05
CA ALA A 373 -0.40 -30.37 11.79
C ALA A 373 -1.35 -29.73 10.78
N GLU A 374 -2.46 -29.17 11.25
CA GLU A 374 -3.43 -28.43 10.43
C GLU A 374 -2.79 -27.16 9.86
N ALA A 375 -2.07 -26.38 10.68
CA ALA A 375 -1.38 -25.19 10.22
C ALA A 375 -0.27 -25.51 9.20
N GLN A 376 0.45 -26.62 9.38
CA GLN A 376 1.45 -27.09 8.43
C GLN A 376 0.80 -27.53 7.10
N ALA A 377 -0.34 -28.22 7.15
CA ALA A 377 -1.10 -28.60 5.98
C ALA A 377 -1.62 -27.36 5.20
N GLU A 378 -2.19 -26.39 5.90
CA GLU A 378 -2.62 -25.13 5.29
C GLU A 378 -1.46 -24.36 4.68
N ALA A 379 -0.29 -24.30 5.35
CA ALA A 379 0.90 -23.68 4.81
C ALA A 379 1.36 -24.34 3.50
N ARG A 380 1.33 -25.67 3.41
CA ARG A 380 1.71 -26.41 2.21
C ARG A 380 0.70 -26.25 1.06
N VAL A 381 -0.59 -26.35 1.35
CA VAL A 381 -1.64 -26.35 0.32
C VAL A 381 -1.92 -24.94 -0.21
N LEU A 382 -2.01 -23.94 0.69
CA LEU A 382 -2.45 -22.59 0.33
C LEU A 382 -1.31 -21.59 0.16
N MET A 383 -0.24 -21.70 0.96
CA MET A 383 0.76 -20.66 1.08
C MET A 383 2.11 -20.98 0.44
N LEU A 384 2.34 -22.20 -0.03
CA LEU A 384 3.62 -22.58 -0.66
C LEU A 384 3.87 -21.69 -1.89
N SER A 385 5.11 -21.27 -2.09
CA SER A 385 5.54 -20.40 -3.20
C SER A 385 5.14 -20.93 -4.57
N THR A 386 5.20 -22.25 -4.76
CA THR A 386 4.81 -22.93 -6.01
C THR A 386 3.31 -22.85 -6.31
N ASN A 387 2.47 -22.60 -5.31
CA ASN A 387 1.02 -22.44 -5.46
C ASN A 387 0.60 -20.97 -5.70
N ASN A 388 1.52 -20.02 -5.50
CA ASN A 388 1.26 -18.59 -5.55
C ASN A 388 2.09 -17.92 -6.64
N VAL A 389 1.96 -18.38 -7.86
CA VAL A 389 2.71 -17.90 -9.03
C VAL A 389 2.01 -16.77 -9.77
N LEU A 390 0.68 -16.61 -9.62
CA LEU A 390 -0.14 -15.57 -10.25
C LEU A 390 -0.45 -14.43 -9.28
N SER A 391 -0.50 -13.21 -9.81
CA SER A 391 -0.91 -12.02 -9.05
C SER A 391 -2.42 -12.02 -8.80
N PRO A 392 -2.89 -11.90 -7.56
CA PRO A 392 -4.33 -11.76 -7.27
C PRO A 392 -4.99 -10.52 -7.87
N ALA A 393 -4.19 -9.49 -8.17
CA ALA A 393 -4.68 -8.22 -8.70
C ALA A 393 -4.95 -8.24 -10.20
N SER A 394 -4.10 -8.92 -10.98
CA SER A 394 -4.14 -8.88 -12.45
C SER A 394 -4.19 -10.25 -13.13
N GLY A 395 -3.89 -11.34 -12.41
CA GLY A 395 -3.76 -12.66 -13.00
C GLY A 395 -2.45 -12.88 -13.78
N ASN A 396 -1.59 -11.87 -13.86
CA ASN A 396 -0.30 -12.03 -14.54
C ASN A 396 0.69 -12.80 -13.66
N PRO A 397 1.67 -13.52 -14.24
CA PRO A 397 2.73 -14.15 -13.48
C PRO A 397 3.51 -13.14 -12.66
N ILE A 398 3.60 -13.38 -11.35
CA ILE A 398 4.43 -12.59 -10.45
C ILE A 398 5.81 -13.23 -10.25
N VAL A 399 5.89 -14.54 -10.45
CA VAL A 399 7.13 -15.30 -10.44
C VAL A 399 7.73 -15.26 -11.84
N SER A 400 8.67 -14.34 -12.07
CA SER A 400 9.30 -14.15 -13.39
C SER A 400 10.78 -13.83 -13.23
N PRO A 401 11.63 -14.21 -14.21
CA PRO A 401 13.03 -13.81 -14.23
C PRO A 401 13.20 -12.30 -14.15
N SER A 402 14.26 -11.87 -13.49
CA SER A 402 14.60 -10.46 -13.33
C SER A 402 16.11 -10.24 -13.44
N GLN A 403 16.51 -9.01 -13.76
CA GLN A 403 17.90 -8.56 -13.79
C GLN A 403 18.83 -9.53 -14.53
N ASP A 404 19.82 -10.13 -13.86
CA ASP A 404 20.85 -10.99 -14.45
C ASP A 404 20.28 -12.22 -15.17
N MET A 405 19.18 -12.78 -14.67
CA MET A 405 18.49 -13.89 -15.34
C MET A 405 17.96 -13.48 -16.71
N VAL A 406 17.34 -12.29 -16.79
CA VAL A 406 16.78 -11.74 -18.05
C VAL A 406 17.90 -11.46 -19.02
N ILE A 407 19.02 -10.87 -18.56
CA ILE A 407 20.18 -10.58 -19.42
C ILE A 407 20.75 -11.88 -19.97
N GLY A 408 20.93 -12.91 -19.14
CA GLY A 408 21.48 -14.20 -19.58
C GLY A 408 20.59 -14.89 -20.61
N LEU A 409 19.28 -14.92 -20.40
CA LEU A 409 18.32 -15.50 -21.34
C LEU A 409 18.22 -14.69 -22.65
N TYR A 410 18.28 -13.36 -22.57
CA TYR A 410 18.32 -12.49 -23.74
C TYR A 410 19.61 -12.72 -24.53
N TYR A 411 20.78 -12.78 -23.87
CA TYR A 411 22.08 -12.98 -24.48
C TYR A 411 22.16 -14.26 -25.31
N ILE A 412 21.59 -15.37 -24.82
CA ILE A 412 21.62 -16.64 -25.57
C ILE A 412 20.62 -16.70 -26.72
N THR A 413 19.53 -15.91 -26.67
CA THR A 413 18.50 -15.90 -27.73
C THR A 413 18.74 -14.84 -28.79
N GLU A 414 19.61 -13.85 -28.53
CA GLU A 414 19.95 -12.80 -29.48
C GLU A 414 20.82 -13.33 -30.64
N CYS A 415 20.63 -12.79 -31.81
CA CYS A 415 21.42 -13.09 -33.01
C CYS A 415 21.55 -11.82 -33.84
N HIS A 416 22.81 -11.39 -34.09
CA HIS A 416 23.11 -10.20 -34.87
C HIS A 416 23.45 -10.49 -36.34
N GLU A 417 23.82 -11.73 -36.64
CA GLU A 417 24.06 -12.17 -38.02
C GLU A 417 22.80 -12.74 -38.64
N ASP A 418 22.64 -12.58 -39.94
CA ASP A 418 21.53 -13.21 -40.66
C ASP A 418 21.66 -14.72 -40.56
N LEU A 419 20.59 -15.40 -40.18
CA LEU A 419 20.56 -16.86 -40.03
C LEU A 419 20.90 -17.56 -41.35
N GLU A 420 20.66 -16.95 -42.51
CA GLU A 420 21.01 -17.47 -43.82
C GLU A 420 22.53 -17.60 -44.02
N THR A 421 23.36 -16.97 -43.19
CA THR A 421 24.82 -17.06 -43.27
C THR A 421 25.39 -18.31 -42.60
N ALA A 422 24.55 -19.25 -42.14
CA ALA A 422 24.96 -20.45 -41.45
C ALA A 422 25.91 -21.32 -42.28
N LYS A 423 27.14 -21.51 -41.79
CA LYS A 423 28.22 -22.24 -42.45
C LYS A 423 28.43 -23.65 -41.90
N PHE A 424 27.97 -23.92 -40.70
CA PHE A 424 28.18 -25.16 -39.98
C PHE A 424 26.89 -25.99 -39.96
N ASN A 425 27.04 -27.30 -40.20
CA ASN A 425 25.93 -28.24 -40.17
C ASN A 425 26.20 -29.28 -39.09
N PHE A 426 25.24 -29.48 -38.20
CA PHE A 426 25.31 -30.46 -37.11
C PHE A 426 24.12 -31.40 -37.15
N VAL A 427 24.34 -32.62 -36.68
CA VAL A 427 23.29 -33.65 -36.66
C VAL A 427 22.29 -33.38 -35.55
N ASP A 428 22.77 -33.02 -34.36
CA ASP A 428 21.93 -32.80 -33.18
C ASP A 428 22.49 -31.71 -32.27
N PHE A 429 21.76 -31.39 -31.21
CA PHE A 429 22.15 -30.42 -30.18
C PHE A 429 23.48 -30.80 -29.50
N ASN A 430 23.73 -32.09 -29.23
CA ASN A 430 24.93 -32.52 -28.51
C ASN A 430 26.19 -32.30 -29.34
N GLU A 431 26.14 -32.56 -30.64
CA GLU A 431 27.26 -32.33 -31.54
C GLU A 431 27.59 -30.81 -31.61
N ALA A 432 26.58 -29.95 -31.72
CA ALA A 432 26.76 -28.52 -31.65
C ALA A 432 27.34 -28.05 -30.30
N GLN A 433 26.93 -28.65 -29.20
CA GLN A 433 27.50 -28.40 -27.88
C GLN A 433 28.99 -28.75 -27.79
N VAL A 434 29.39 -29.91 -28.29
CA VAL A 434 30.80 -30.32 -28.33
C VAL A 434 31.63 -29.37 -29.19
N ALA A 435 31.09 -28.91 -30.34
CA ALA A 435 31.74 -27.91 -31.18
C ALA A 435 31.97 -26.58 -30.48
N TYR A 436 31.01 -26.14 -29.68
CA TYR A 436 31.13 -24.95 -28.83
C TYR A 436 32.19 -25.10 -27.74
N GLU A 437 32.22 -26.24 -27.05
CA GLU A 437 33.21 -26.52 -26.00
C GLU A 437 34.63 -26.58 -26.53
N ASN A 438 34.81 -27.00 -27.80
CA ASN A 438 36.07 -26.97 -28.50
C ASN A 438 36.41 -25.60 -29.12
N GLY A 439 35.54 -24.60 -28.99
CA GLY A 439 35.76 -23.24 -29.46
C GLY A 439 35.62 -23.06 -30.98
N HIS A 440 34.97 -23.97 -31.68
CA HIS A 440 34.73 -23.88 -33.15
C HIS A 440 33.57 -22.95 -33.50
N ILE A 441 32.58 -22.85 -32.62
CA ILE A 441 31.40 -21.97 -32.77
C ILE A 441 31.15 -21.17 -31.51
N GLY A 442 30.46 -20.02 -31.67
CA GLY A 442 29.96 -19.23 -30.55
C GLY A 442 28.49 -19.54 -30.25
N LEU A 443 27.96 -19.00 -29.15
CA LEU A 443 26.54 -19.20 -28.77
C LEU A 443 25.59 -18.57 -29.78
N GLN A 444 25.95 -17.46 -30.38
CA GLN A 444 25.12 -16.68 -31.32
C GLN A 444 25.48 -16.94 -32.80
N THR A 445 26.46 -17.79 -33.05
CA THR A 445 26.85 -18.15 -34.44
C THR A 445 25.71 -18.89 -35.13
N PRO A 446 25.26 -18.45 -36.35
CA PRO A 446 24.26 -19.16 -37.12
C PRO A 446 24.75 -20.60 -37.52
N ILE A 447 23.95 -21.58 -37.23
CA ILE A 447 24.21 -23.01 -37.52
C ILE A 447 22.98 -23.67 -38.13
N ASN A 448 23.23 -24.73 -38.89
CA ASN A 448 22.19 -25.63 -39.36
C ASN A 448 22.19 -26.88 -38.50
N VAL A 449 21.09 -27.20 -37.87
CA VAL A 449 20.99 -28.36 -36.96
C VAL A 449 19.61 -29.05 -37.07
N ARG A 450 19.56 -30.31 -36.79
CA ARG A 450 18.29 -31.01 -36.58
C ARG A 450 17.90 -30.84 -35.12
N VAL A 451 16.72 -30.25 -34.92
CA VAL A 451 16.25 -29.91 -33.58
C VAL A 451 15.64 -31.11 -32.82
N GLY A 452 15.30 -32.21 -33.54
CA GLY A 452 14.75 -33.42 -32.92
C GLY A 452 13.52 -33.16 -32.09
N ASP A 453 13.53 -33.65 -30.86
CA ASP A 453 12.43 -33.48 -29.89
C ASP A 453 12.19 -32.04 -29.46
N LEU A 454 13.13 -31.11 -29.69
CA LEU A 454 12.98 -29.68 -29.38
C LEU A 454 12.06 -28.96 -30.36
N ALA A 455 11.60 -29.61 -31.45
CA ALA A 455 10.66 -29.04 -32.40
C ALA A 455 9.27 -28.71 -31.78
N GLY A 456 8.91 -29.45 -30.73
CA GLY A 456 7.62 -29.38 -30.06
C GLY A 456 6.45 -29.97 -30.85
N ASN A 457 5.23 -29.76 -30.40
CA ASN A 457 4.02 -30.30 -31.02
C ASN A 457 3.52 -29.36 -32.14
N PRO A 458 3.36 -29.87 -33.40
CA PRO A 458 2.86 -29.08 -34.53
C PRO A 458 1.43 -28.53 -34.35
N GLU A 459 0.56 -29.22 -33.64
CA GLU A 459 -0.80 -28.79 -33.33
C GLU A 459 -0.76 -27.58 -32.40
N MET A 460 0.04 -27.65 -31.33
CA MET A 460 0.26 -26.55 -30.39
C MET A 460 0.90 -25.34 -31.07
N HIS A 461 1.83 -25.55 -32.01
CA HIS A 461 2.41 -24.47 -32.81
C HIS A 461 1.32 -23.70 -33.56
N SER A 462 0.43 -24.41 -34.24
CA SER A 462 -0.65 -23.80 -35.05
C SER A 462 -1.63 -23.01 -34.18
N GLU A 463 -1.92 -23.50 -33.00
CA GLU A 463 -2.78 -22.86 -32.00
C GLU A 463 -2.12 -21.58 -31.41
N LEU A 464 -0.86 -21.68 -31.03
CA LEU A 464 -0.13 -20.57 -30.40
C LEU A 464 0.37 -19.51 -31.39
N LYS A 465 0.45 -19.81 -32.67
CA LYS A 465 0.94 -18.87 -33.71
C LYS A 465 0.24 -17.52 -33.66
N GLY A 466 -1.08 -17.50 -33.44
CA GLY A 466 -1.85 -16.26 -33.30
C GLY A 466 -1.42 -15.37 -32.11
N ARG A 467 -0.94 -15.98 -31.04
CA ARG A 467 -0.52 -15.32 -29.79
C ARG A 467 0.96 -14.95 -29.74
N PHE A 468 1.80 -15.76 -30.41
CA PHE A 468 3.27 -15.69 -30.41
C PHE A 468 3.85 -15.48 -31.81
N SER A 469 3.15 -14.74 -32.68
CA SER A 469 3.56 -14.53 -34.07
C SER A 469 4.99 -13.97 -34.23
N GLU A 470 5.50 -13.24 -33.24
CA GLU A 470 6.86 -12.67 -33.22
C GLU A 470 7.92 -13.64 -32.71
N LEU A 471 7.54 -14.70 -31.98
CA LEU A 471 8.45 -15.64 -31.34
C LEU A 471 8.55 -16.98 -32.07
N LEU A 472 7.48 -17.40 -32.71
CA LEU A 472 7.38 -18.67 -33.43
C LEU A 472 7.68 -18.51 -34.90
N THR A 473 8.14 -19.59 -35.53
CA THR A 473 8.33 -19.70 -36.97
C THR A 473 7.01 -19.62 -37.74
N ASP A 474 7.07 -19.36 -39.04
CA ASP A 474 5.88 -19.27 -39.90
C ASP A 474 5.15 -20.60 -40.06
N GLN A 475 5.88 -21.70 -40.02
CA GLN A 475 5.36 -23.07 -40.09
C GLN A 475 5.88 -23.92 -38.94
N PRO A 476 5.14 -24.98 -38.54
CA PRO A 476 5.64 -25.97 -37.60
C PRO A 476 6.96 -26.55 -38.08
N ILE A 477 7.90 -26.78 -37.17
CA ILE A 477 9.23 -27.30 -37.48
C ILE A 477 9.16 -28.83 -37.51
N ASP A 478 9.69 -29.42 -38.59
CA ASP A 478 9.96 -30.88 -38.60
C ASP A 478 11.33 -31.13 -37.95
N GLY A 479 11.32 -31.81 -36.79
CA GLY A 479 12.54 -32.08 -36.02
C GLY A 479 13.63 -32.84 -36.78
N ASN A 480 13.27 -33.56 -37.88
CA ASN A 480 14.19 -34.30 -38.73
C ASN A 480 14.87 -33.47 -39.82
N GLN A 481 14.35 -32.30 -40.10
CA GLN A 481 14.91 -31.36 -41.09
C GLN A 481 15.97 -30.46 -40.46
N LEU A 482 16.94 -30.03 -41.30
CA LEU A 482 17.92 -29.02 -40.87
C LEU A 482 17.25 -27.68 -40.76
N MET A 483 17.38 -27.09 -39.62
CA MET A 483 16.86 -25.75 -39.31
C MET A 483 18.03 -24.79 -39.08
N GLN A 484 17.89 -23.57 -39.58
CA GLN A 484 18.81 -22.48 -39.30
C GLN A 484 18.50 -21.85 -37.95
N THR A 485 19.41 -21.91 -37.00
CA THR A 485 19.26 -21.40 -35.65
C THR A 485 20.63 -21.08 -35.04
N THR A 486 20.65 -20.83 -33.73
CA THR A 486 21.88 -20.65 -32.95
C THR A 486 21.95 -21.64 -31.81
N LEU A 487 23.15 -21.95 -31.33
CA LEU A 487 23.32 -22.84 -30.16
C LEU A 487 22.65 -22.28 -28.92
N GLY A 488 22.68 -20.96 -28.73
CA GLY A 488 22.01 -20.34 -27.57
C GLY A 488 20.49 -20.54 -27.58
N ARG A 489 19.83 -20.44 -28.75
CA ARG A 489 18.38 -20.75 -28.88
C ARG A 489 18.08 -22.24 -28.63
N LEU A 490 18.96 -23.12 -29.01
CA LEU A 490 18.82 -24.55 -28.64
C LEU A 490 18.87 -24.75 -27.13
N HIS A 491 19.80 -24.09 -26.42
CA HIS A 491 19.84 -24.11 -24.96
C HIS A 491 18.58 -23.53 -24.33
N PHE A 492 18.02 -22.45 -24.90
CA PHE A 492 16.76 -21.90 -24.41
C PHE A 492 15.60 -22.87 -24.60
N ASN A 493 15.50 -23.50 -25.76
CA ASN A 493 14.43 -24.44 -26.04
C ASN A 493 14.59 -25.78 -25.28
N SER A 494 15.79 -26.17 -24.89
CA SER A 494 16.01 -27.37 -24.08
C SER A 494 15.44 -27.32 -22.66
N ILE A 495 15.17 -26.11 -22.14
CA ILE A 495 14.51 -25.93 -20.83
C ILE A 495 12.99 -25.83 -20.92
N MET A 496 12.45 -25.73 -22.14
CA MET A 496 10.99 -25.68 -22.35
C MET A 496 10.40 -27.08 -22.16
N PRO A 497 9.11 -27.18 -21.77
CA PRO A 497 8.40 -28.45 -21.82
C PRO A 497 8.46 -29.06 -23.23
N THR A 498 8.55 -30.39 -23.35
CA THR A 498 8.82 -31.12 -24.60
C THR A 498 7.81 -30.87 -25.71
N ASP A 499 6.56 -30.57 -25.36
CA ASP A 499 5.48 -30.28 -26.32
C ASP A 499 5.44 -28.84 -26.75
N PHE A 500 6.16 -27.93 -26.08
CA PHE A 500 6.10 -26.50 -26.37
C PHE A 500 6.78 -26.19 -27.72
N PRO A 501 6.19 -25.36 -28.59
CA PRO A 501 6.76 -25.09 -29.90
C PRO A 501 8.08 -24.34 -29.80
N TYR A 502 8.99 -24.62 -30.75
CA TYR A 502 10.32 -24.04 -30.80
C TYR A 502 10.29 -22.50 -30.93
N ILE A 503 11.01 -21.80 -30.06
CA ILE A 503 11.13 -20.33 -30.05
C ILE A 503 12.36 -19.92 -30.84
N GLN A 504 12.16 -19.18 -31.94
CA GLN A 504 13.21 -18.76 -32.89
C GLN A 504 13.66 -17.32 -32.69
N ALA A 505 12.94 -16.48 -31.93
CA ALA A 505 13.25 -15.06 -31.75
C ALA A 505 14.02 -14.78 -30.47
N SER A 506 14.53 -13.56 -30.34
CA SER A 506 15.11 -13.06 -29.07
C SER A 506 14.04 -12.87 -28.01
N VAL A 507 14.30 -13.32 -26.80
CA VAL A 507 13.33 -13.35 -25.70
C VAL A 507 13.65 -12.27 -24.67
N ARG A 508 12.81 -11.23 -24.62
CA ARG A 508 12.87 -10.10 -23.67
C ARG A 508 11.96 -10.38 -22.47
N LYS A 509 12.02 -9.53 -21.45
CA LYS A 509 11.19 -9.70 -20.24
C LYS A 509 9.67 -9.78 -20.52
N PRO A 510 9.05 -8.98 -21.40
CA PRO A 510 7.64 -9.13 -21.74
C PRO A 510 7.30 -10.49 -22.38
N GLU A 511 8.16 -10.96 -23.30
CA GLU A 511 7.99 -12.23 -23.97
C GLU A 511 8.12 -13.40 -22.98
N MET A 512 9.10 -13.34 -22.05
CA MET A 512 9.24 -14.32 -20.96
C MET A 512 7.97 -14.42 -20.12
N LYS A 513 7.37 -13.27 -19.76
CA LYS A 513 6.09 -13.26 -19.01
C LYS A 513 4.95 -13.92 -19.78
N LYS A 514 4.87 -13.72 -21.08
CA LYS A 514 3.88 -14.39 -21.94
C LYS A 514 4.10 -15.91 -21.97
N ILE A 515 5.35 -16.36 -22.15
CA ILE A 515 5.71 -17.78 -22.15
C ILE A 515 5.34 -18.42 -20.82
N ILE A 516 5.73 -17.79 -19.70
CA ILE A 516 5.41 -18.28 -18.35
C ILE A 516 3.90 -18.38 -18.15
N SER A 517 3.11 -17.39 -18.62
CA SER A 517 1.65 -17.44 -18.53
C SER A 517 1.07 -18.67 -19.24
N GLU A 518 1.55 -18.96 -20.44
CA GLU A 518 1.09 -20.10 -21.23
C GLU A 518 1.48 -21.44 -20.57
N VAL A 519 2.69 -21.51 -20.01
CA VAL A 519 3.15 -22.70 -19.27
C VAL A 519 2.32 -22.92 -18.00
N ILE A 520 1.96 -21.85 -17.27
CA ILE A 520 1.08 -21.96 -16.08
C ILE A 520 -0.31 -22.48 -16.45
N GLU A 521 -0.83 -22.09 -17.61
CA GLU A 521 -2.18 -22.47 -18.05
C GLU A 521 -2.25 -23.95 -18.50
N ARG A 522 -1.23 -24.45 -19.18
CA ARG A 522 -1.25 -25.78 -19.84
C ARG A 522 -0.62 -26.90 -19.04
N TYR A 523 0.40 -26.61 -18.25
CA TYR A 523 1.21 -27.62 -17.60
C TYR A 523 0.93 -27.73 -16.10
N ASN A 524 1.28 -28.87 -15.54
CA ASN A 524 1.09 -29.08 -14.11
C ASN A 524 2.12 -28.31 -13.26
N LYS A 525 1.85 -28.17 -11.95
CA LYS A 525 2.72 -27.43 -11.04
C LYS A 525 4.13 -27.99 -10.89
N ALA A 526 4.32 -29.29 -11.09
CA ALA A 526 5.64 -29.92 -10.99
C ALA A 526 6.52 -29.56 -12.21
N GLU A 527 5.95 -29.61 -13.40
CA GLU A 527 6.61 -29.20 -14.64
C GLU A 527 6.90 -27.70 -14.64
N LEU A 528 5.94 -26.89 -14.20
CA LEU A 528 6.13 -25.44 -14.04
C LEU A 528 7.29 -25.12 -13.10
N ARG A 529 7.42 -25.83 -11.97
CA ARG A 529 8.54 -25.65 -11.03
C ARG A 529 9.88 -25.93 -11.71
N ILE A 530 9.99 -27.10 -12.38
CA ILE A 530 11.22 -27.49 -13.08
C ILE A 530 11.58 -26.48 -14.16
N PHE A 531 10.60 -26.01 -14.92
CA PHE A 531 10.78 -24.98 -15.94
C PHE A 531 11.32 -23.65 -15.37
N LEU A 532 10.70 -23.14 -14.30
CA LEU A 532 11.13 -21.88 -13.67
C LEU A 532 12.53 -21.99 -13.05
N ASP A 533 12.85 -23.11 -12.39
CA ASP A 533 14.18 -23.33 -11.81
C ASP A 533 15.25 -23.53 -12.89
N SER A 534 14.92 -24.20 -14.01
CA SER A 534 15.80 -24.34 -15.16
C SER A 534 16.06 -22.98 -15.83
N MET A 535 15.00 -22.18 -16.02
CA MET A 535 15.10 -20.82 -16.57
C MET A 535 16.01 -19.92 -15.71
N LYS A 536 15.87 -19.98 -14.38
CA LYS A 536 16.76 -19.30 -13.44
C LYS A 536 18.21 -19.75 -13.59
N SER A 537 18.43 -21.06 -13.62
CA SER A 537 19.79 -21.65 -13.68
C SER A 537 20.50 -21.31 -14.98
N VAL A 538 19.81 -21.46 -16.11
CA VAL A 538 20.32 -21.09 -17.44
C VAL A 538 20.59 -19.58 -17.53
N GLY A 539 19.65 -18.76 -17.04
CA GLY A 539 19.81 -17.31 -17.02
C GLY A 539 21.06 -16.86 -16.25
N PHE A 540 21.27 -17.38 -15.05
CA PHE A 540 22.47 -17.07 -14.27
C PHE A 540 23.76 -17.64 -14.89
N THR A 541 23.73 -18.84 -15.39
CA THR A 541 24.91 -19.49 -15.99
C THR A 541 25.40 -18.71 -17.20
N PHE A 542 24.51 -18.40 -18.12
CA PHE A 542 24.88 -17.67 -19.34
C PHE A 542 25.04 -16.16 -19.11
N GLY A 543 24.35 -15.57 -18.16
CA GLY A 543 24.61 -14.20 -17.72
C GLY A 543 26.02 -14.04 -17.15
N ALA A 544 26.50 -15.00 -16.36
CA ALA A 544 27.88 -15.03 -15.87
C ALA A 544 28.89 -15.29 -17.00
N LYS A 545 28.62 -16.22 -17.92
CA LYS A 545 29.48 -16.52 -19.07
C LYS A 545 29.57 -15.34 -20.05
N ALA A 546 28.48 -14.57 -20.20
CA ALA A 546 28.48 -13.39 -21.06
C ALA A 546 29.48 -12.32 -20.59
N GLY A 547 29.77 -12.26 -19.27
CA GLY A 547 30.79 -11.38 -18.71
C GLY A 547 30.51 -9.89 -18.98
N LEU A 548 29.24 -9.48 -19.00
CA LEU A 548 28.84 -8.12 -19.31
C LEU A 548 29.42 -7.13 -18.30
N THR A 549 30.17 -6.17 -18.83
CA THR A 549 30.80 -5.09 -18.04
C THR A 549 30.36 -3.75 -18.59
N VAL A 550 29.89 -2.85 -17.71
CA VAL A 550 29.49 -1.51 -18.11
C VAL A 550 30.61 -0.52 -17.82
N ALA A 551 31.04 0.20 -18.84
CA ALA A 551 32.01 1.27 -18.74
C ALA A 551 31.44 2.63 -19.19
N MET A 552 32.06 3.72 -18.78
CA MET A 552 31.65 5.07 -19.24
C MET A 552 31.73 5.26 -20.75
N ASN A 553 32.57 4.47 -21.43
CA ASN A 553 32.73 4.52 -22.88
C ASN A 553 31.59 3.82 -23.66
N ASP A 554 30.85 2.92 -23.01
CA ASP A 554 29.72 2.20 -23.63
C ASP A 554 28.51 3.11 -23.87
N VAL A 555 28.46 4.23 -23.18
CA VAL A 555 27.40 5.24 -23.31
C VAL A 555 27.99 6.42 -24.11
N LYS A 556 27.86 6.37 -25.42
CA LYS A 556 28.41 7.42 -26.31
C LYS A 556 27.42 8.56 -26.51
N THR A 557 27.94 9.79 -26.49
CA THR A 557 27.16 10.96 -26.89
C THR A 557 27.09 11.01 -28.42
N PRO A 558 25.93 11.12 -29.03
CA PRO A 558 25.82 11.14 -30.49
C PRO A 558 26.57 12.37 -31.06
N PRO A 559 27.43 12.19 -32.12
CA PRO A 559 28.19 13.29 -32.70
C PRO A 559 27.30 14.37 -33.32
N SER A 560 26.07 14.01 -33.73
CA SER A 560 25.05 14.93 -34.27
C SER A 560 24.39 15.83 -33.23
N LYS A 561 24.58 15.60 -31.92
CA LYS A 561 23.92 16.34 -30.83
C LYS A 561 24.07 17.86 -30.98
N ASN A 562 25.26 18.35 -31.22
CA ASN A 562 25.53 19.80 -31.32
C ASN A 562 24.79 20.44 -32.48
N GLN A 563 24.75 19.76 -33.63
CA GLN A 563 24.03 20.24 -34.84
C GLN A 563 22.52 20.28 -34.59
N ILE A 564 21.98 19.28 -33.91
CA ILE A 564 20.57 19.25 -33.52
C ILE A 564 20.25 20.42 -32.57
N LEU A 565 21.08 20.61 -31.53
CA LEU A 565 20.88 21.69 -30.56
C LEU A 565 20.93 23.09 -31.21
N GLU A 566 21.91 23.36 -32.10
CA GLU A 566 22.03 24.62 -32.82
C GLU A 566 20.80 24.94 -33.67
N LYS A 567 20.25 23.93 -34.35
CA LYS A 567 18.98 24.07 -35.11
C LYS A 567 17.83 24.54 -34.23
N TYR A 568 17.58 23.84 -33.13
CA TYR A 568 16.46 24.15 -32.25
C TYR A 568 16.70 25.42 -31.41
N GLU A 569 17.95 25.81 -31.14
CA GLU A 569 18.28 27.12 -30.58
C GLU A 569 17.87 28.27 -31.52
N ALA A 570 18.17 28.14 -32.79
CA ALA A 570 17.77 29.15 -33.79
C ALA A 570 16.22 29.24 -33.92
N GLU A 571 15.50 28.13 -33.74
CA GLU A 571 14.03 28.13 -33.70
C GLU A 571 13.49 28.78 -32.43
N ALA A 572 14.07 28.52 -31.27
CA ALA A 572 13.70 29.15 -30.02
C ALA A 572 13.96 30.65 -30.02
N GLU A 573 15.10 31.09 -30.61
CA GLU A 573 15.37 32.52 -30.79
C GLU A 573 14.36 33.23 -31.69
N LYS A 574 13.83 32.56 -32.72
CA LYS A 574 12.74 33.14 -33.55
C LYS A 574 11.48 33.35 -32.73
N VAL A 575 11.10 32.38 -31.88
CA VAL A 575 9.94 32.53 -31.00
C VAL A 575 10.14 33.66 -30.00
N GLU A 576 11.34 33.83 -29.47
CA GLU A 576 11.68 34.91 -28.55
C GLU A 576 11.57 36.27 -29.25
N LYS A 577 12.02 36.39 -30.52
CA LYS A 577 11.85 37.62 -31.34
C LYS A 577 10.38 37.91 -31.59
N LEU A 578 9.57 36.93 -31.93
CA LEU A 578 8.12 37.13 -32.10
C LEU A 578 7.43 37.63 -30.83
N TYR A 579 7.92 37.24 -29.67
CA TYR A 579 7.43 37.77 -28.40
C TYR A 579 7.92 39.21 -28.15
N LEU A 580 9.19 39.51 -28.44
CA LEU A 580 9.71 40.86 -28.30
C LEU A 580 9.07 41.86 -29.27
N ASP A 581 8.57 41.37 -30.43
CA ASP A 581 7.81 42.15 -31.42
C ASP A 581 6.29 42.24 -31.09
N ASP A 582 5.88 41.82 -29.88
CA ASP A 582 4.48 41.79 -29.38
C ASP A 582 3.48 41.01 -30.28
N ILE A 583 3.96 40.04 -31.07
CA ILE A 583 3.10 39.27 -31.98
C ILE A 583 2.43 38.09 -31.24
N ILE A 584 3.09 37.53 -30.20
CA ILE A 584 2.59 36.42 -29.42
C ILE A 584 2.53 36.78 -27.92
N THR A 585 1.63 36.13 -27.19
CA THR A 585 1.48 36.30 -25.75
C THR A 585 2.58 35.53 -24.97
N GLU A 586 2.83 35.90 -23.72
CA GLU A 586 3.79 35.18 -22.85
C GLU A 586 3.44 33.69 -22.69
N THR A 587 2.15 33.36 -22.61
CA THR A 587 1.68 31.99 -22.49
C THR A 587 1.95 31.17 -23.74
N GLU A 588 1.72 31.75 -24.91
CA GLU A 588 2.01 31.11 -26.21
C GLU A 588 3.52 30.96 -26.42
N ARG A 589 4.32 31.95 -26.03
CA ARG A 589 5.77 31.86 -26.05
C ARG A 589 6.26 30.67 -25.22
N LYS A 590 5.81 30.55 -23.98
CA LYS A 590 6.17 29.46 -23.08
C LYS A 590 5.81 28.10 -23.67
N GLN A 591 4.59 27.97 -24.18
CA GLN A 591 4.15 26.72 -24.77
C GLN A 591 4.98 26.33 -25.99
N LYS A 592 5.24 27.25 -26.91
CA LYS A 592 6.06 27.00 -28.09
C LYS A 592 7.51 26.65 -27.74
N ILE A 593 8.11 27.30 -26.77
CA ILE A 593 9.46 26.96 -26.30
C ILE A 593 9.49 25.55 -25.71
N ILE A 594 8.49 25.17 -24.93
CA ILE A 594 8.38 23.81 -24.37
C ILE A 594 8.25 22.78 -25.49
N GLU A 595 7.42 23.03 -26.50
CA GLU A 595 7.25 22.15 -27.66
C GLU A 595 8.56 21.96 -28.43
N ILE A 596 9.27 23.05 -28.73
CA ILE A 596 10.56 23.03 -29.44
C ILE A 596 11.59 22.19 -28.67
N TRP A 597 11.71 22.37 -27.35
CA TRP A 597 12.71 21.65 -26.57
C TRP A 597 12.32 20.19 -26.29
N ASN A 598 11.03 19.84 -26.28
CA ASN A 598 10.60 18.45 -26.25
C ASN A 598 10.98 17.76 -27.56
N GLU A 599 10.69 18.39 -28.70
CA GLU A 599 11.07 17.84 -30.01
C GLU A 599 12.58 17.68 -30.14
N ALA A 600 13.36 18.69 -29.73
CA ALA A 600 14.83 18.60 -29.68
C ALA A 600 15.31 17.43 -28.82
N THR A 601 14.67 17.22 -27.66
CA THR A 601 14.99 16.10 -26.77
C THR A 601 14.72 14.75 -27.42
N ASP A 602 13.62 14.63 -28.14
CA ASP A 602 13.25 13.40 -28.84
C ASP A 602 14.18 13.13 -30.04
N GLN A 603 14.57 14.15 -30.80
CA GLN A 603 15.54 14.00 -31.89
C GLN A 603 16.93 13.56 -31.37
N VAL A 604 17.39 14.11 -30.24
CA VAL A 604 18.63 13.67 -29.60
C VAL A 604 18.51 12.21 -29.12
N GLN A 605 17.34 11.81 -28.62
CA GLN A 605 17.09 10.43 -28.22
C GLN A 605 17.13 9.46 -29.41
N TYR A 606 16.52 9.83 -30.55
CA TYR A 606 16.58 9.01 -31.77
C TYR A 606 18.02 8.86 -32.29
N ALA A 607 18.78 9.95 -32.33
CA ALA A 607 20.16 9.90 -32.74
C ALA A 607 21.02 9.02 -31.82
N MET A 608 20.77 9.09 -30.51
CA MET A 608 21.46 8.27 -29.51
C MET A 608 21.08 6.78 -29.65
N SER A 609 19.79 6.47 -29.88
CA SER A 609 19.33 5.09 -30.07
C SER A 609 19.96 4.46 -31.31
N ALA A 610 20.04 5.20 -32.42
CA ALA A 610 20.70 4.74 -33.64
C ALA A 610 22.19 4.45 -33.44
N GLU A 611 22.88 5.27 -32.66
CA GLU A 611 24.30 5.05 -32.36
C GLU A 611 24.53 3.82 -31.47
N LEU A 612 23.64 3.59 -30.47
CA LEU A 612 23.69 2.41 -29.62
C LEU A 612 23.39 1.12 -30.40
N GLU A 613 22.46 1.18 -31.35
CA GLU A 613 22.10 0.03 -32.19
C GLU A 613 23.19 -0.34 -33.19
N ALA A 614 23.96 0.63 -33.64
CA ALA A 614 25.08 0.39 -34.56
C ALA A 614 26.23 -0.38 -33.88
N GLU A 615 26.32 -0.38 -32.59
CA GLU A 615 27.34 -1.08 -31.82
C GLU A 615 26.83 -2.45 -31.36
N GLN A 616 27.35 -3.51 -31.97
CA GLN A 616 26.97 -4.88 -31.60
C GLN A 616 27.37 -5.20 -30.15
N PHE A 617 26.46 -5.85 -29.42
CA PHE A 617 26.68 -6.28 -28.03
C PHE A 617 27.03 -5.15 -27.06
N ASN A 618 26.52 -3.92 -27.26
CA ASN A 618 26.65 -2.88 -26.26
C ASN A 618 25.94 -3.31 -24.95
N PRO A 619 26.63 -3.38 -23.80
CA PRO A 619 26.04 -3.90 -22.56
C PRO A 619 24.87 -3.04 -22.05
N VAL A 620 24.90 -1.73 -22.27
CA VAL A 620 23.83 -0.81 -21.88
C VAL A 620 22.59 -1.01 -22.74
N ASP A 621 22.77 -1.17 -24.06
CA ASP A 621 21.67 -1.47 -24.98
C ASP A 621 21.01 -2.80 -24.64
N MET A 622 21.81 -3.84 -24.39
CA MET A 622 21.33 -5.17 -23.97
C MET A 622 20.52 -5.10 -22.66
N MET A 623 20.97 -4.33 -21.66
CA MET A 623 20.26 -4.16 -20.38
C MET A 623 18.90 -3.51 -20.58
N VAL A 624 18.81 -2.51 -21.46
CA VAL A 624 17.58 -1.75 -21.72
C VAL A 624 16.64 -2.54 -22.64
N LYS A 625 17.12 -3.08 -23.75
CA LYS A 625 16.32 -3.83 -24.74
C LYS A 625 15.75 -5.11 -24.14
N SER A 626 16.54 -5.83 -23.34
CA SER A 626 16.06 -7.03 -22.65
C SER A 626 14.96 -6.73 -21.61
N GLY A 627 14.87 -5.48 -21.13
CA GLY A 627 14.01 -5.09 -20.02
C GLY A 627 14.53 -5.53 -18.65
N ALA A 628 15.81 -5.90 -18.55
CA ALA A 628 16.44 -6.32 -17.30
C ALA A 628 16.57 -5.17 -16.31
N ARG A 629 17.13 -4.04 -16.79
CA ARG A 629 17.32 -2.83 -15.97
C ARG A 629 17.41 -1.58 -16.82
N GLY A 630 16.83 -0.49 -16.32
CA GLY A 630 16.86 0.80 -16.99
C GLY A 630 15.80 0.95 -18.08
N ASN A 631 15.71 2.16 -18.61
CA ASN A 631 14.88 2.50 -19.75
C ASN A 631 15.63 3.53 -20.65
N MET A 632 15.16 3.70 -21.88
CA MET A 632 15.79 4.60 -22.84
C MET A 632 15.81 6.07 -22.34
N MET A 633 14.84 6.49 -21.55
CA MET A 633 14.84 7.84 -20.96
C MET A 633 16.00 8.05 -19.96
N GLN A 634 16.38 7.02 -19.20
CA GLN A 634 17.54 7.10 -18.29
C GLN A 634 18.85 7.15 -19.07
N VAL A 635 18.98 6.34 -20.13
CA VAL A 635 20.15 6.38 -21.01
C VAL A 635 20.27 7.74 -21.71
N ARG A 636 19.14 8.34 -22.14
CA ARG A 636 19.11 9.70 -22.69
C ARG A 636 19.70 10.73 -21.72
N GLN A 637 19.39 10.64 -20.43
CA GLN A 637 19.97 11.54 -19.44
C GLN A 637 21.48 11.31 -19.22
N LEU A 638 21.96 10.09 -19.45
CA LEU A 638 23.38 9.74 -19.35
C LEU A 638 24.20 10.25 -20.55
N ALA A 639 23.74 10.05 -21.78
CA ALA A 639 24.46 10.26 -23.02
C ALA A 639 23.88 11.33 -23.95
N GLY A 640 22.57 11.56 -23.92
CA GLY A 640 21.88 12.54 -24.75
C GLY A 640 21.80 13.92 -24.11
N MET A 641 20.65 14.30 -23.67
CA MET A 641 20.40 15.51 -22.88
C MET A 641 19.34 15.27 -21.81
N ARG A 642 19.39 16.01 -20.73
CA ARG A 642 18.38 15.91 -19.68
C ARG A 642 17.04 16.52 -20.10
N GLY A 643 17.06 17.65 -20.84
CA GLY A 643 15.87 18.32 -21.33
C GLY A 643 15.22 19.26 -20.31
N LEU A 644 13.92 19.45 -20.39
CA LEU A 644 13.14 20.33 -19.52
C LEU A 644 12.92 19.69 -18.15
N VAL A 645 12.99 20.52 -17.10
CA VAL A 645 12.82 20.11 -15.70
C VAL A 645 11.77 20.97 -15.03
N ALA A 646 11.01 20.37 -14.11
CA ALA A 646 10.01 21.09 -13.33
C ALA A 646 10.62 21.81 -12.11
N ASN A 647 10.05 22.96 -11.76
CA ASN A 647 10.35 23.68 -10.52
C ASN A 647 9.70 22.97 -9.29
N PRO A 648 9.96 23.40 -8.05
CA PRO A 648 9.34 22.81 -6.87
C PRO A 648 7.81 22.90 -6.85
N LYS A 649 7.21 23.89 -7.54
CA LYS A 649 5.74 24.06 -7.65
C LYS A 649 5.12 23.07 -8.66
N GLY A 650 5.92 22.55 -9.59
CA GLY A 650 5.46 21.64 -10.65
C GLY A 650 5.42 22.26 -12.05
N ASP A 651 5.67 23.57 -12.20
CA ASP A 651 5.71 24.24 -13.49
C ASP A 651 7.02 23.87 -14.21
N ILE A 652 6.98 23.74 -15.53
CA ILE A 652 8.14 23.45 -16.34
C ILE A 652 9.01 24.71 -16.45
N ILE A 653 10.30 24.56 -16.21
CA ILE A 653 11.29 25.62 -16.40
C ILE A 653 11.60 25.72 -17.91
N GLU A 654 11.44 26.91 -18.49
CA GLU A 654 11.59 27.17 -19.94
C GLU A 654 13.02 26.93 -20.44
N ARG A 655 14.01 26.99 -19.53
CA ARG A 655 15.41 26.75 -19.87
C ARG A 655 15.74 25.26 -19.81
N PRO A 656 16.07 24.61 -20.94
CA PRO A 656 16.42 23.20 -20.96
C PRO A 656 17.83 22.96 -20.39
N ILE A 657 18.03 21.78 -19.84
CA ILE A 657 19.38 21.28 -19.50
C ILE A 657 19.90 20.53 -20.72
N LYS A 658 20.83 21.17 -21.45
CA LYS A 658 21.41 20.63 -22.67
C LYS A 658 22.51 19.60 -22.41
N SER A 659 23.16 19.69 -21.26
CA SER A 659 24.19 18.76 -20.81
C SER A 659 23.59 17.40 -20.44
N ASN A 660 24.43 16.37 -20.50
CA ASN A 660 24.16 15.05 -19.97
C ASN A 660 25.08 14.76 -18.75
N PHE A 661 24.83 13.64 -18.07
CA PHE A 661 25.67 13.27 -16.91
C PHE A 661 27.09 12.87 -17.27
N ARG A 662 27.34 12.37 -18.50
CA ARG A 662 28.66 11.99 -18.95
C ARG A 662 29.55 13.23 -19.22
N GLU A 663 29.02 14.25 -19.88
CA GLU A 663 29.72 15.50 -20.17
C GLU A 663 29.93 16.34 -18.91
N GLY A 664 29.07 16.16 -17.92
CA GLY A 664 28.97 16.99 -16.73
C GLY A 664 28.07 18.19 -16.92
N MET A 665 27.42 18.62 -15.85
CA MET A 665 26.52 19.76 -15.83
C MET A 665 27.23 21.00 -15.29
N SER A 666 26.83 22.18 -15.79
CA SER A 666 27.17 23.44 -15.15
C SER A 666 26.57 23.55 -13.74
N VAL A 667 27.12 24.40 -12.89
CA VAL A 667 26.60 24.59 -11.52
C VAL A 667 25.15 24.99 -11.50
N LEU A 668 24.72 25.83 -12.44
CA LEU A 668 23.34 26.28 -12.57
C LEU A 668 22.39 25.12 -12.98
N GLU A 669 22.77 24.34 -13.99
CA GLU A 669 22.02 23.19 -14.46
C GLU A 669 21.88 22.11 -13.37
N TYR A 670 22.95 21.87 -12.62
CA TYR A 670 22.94 20.96 -11.49
C TYR A 670 21.98 21.45 -10.41
N PHE A 671 22.02 22.74 -10.04
CA PHE A 671 21.12 23.31 -9.06
C PHE A 671 19.65 23.19 -9.47
N ILE A 672 19.32 23.54 -10.72
CA ILE A 672 17.97 23.40 -11.27
C ILE A 672 17.51 21.93 -11.21
N SER A 673 18.40 21.02 -11.52
CA SER A 673 18.10 19.57 -11.54
C SER A 673 17.79 19.00 -10.16
N THR A 674 18.31 19.58 -9.07
CA THR A 674 18.05 19.12 -7.70
C THR A 674 16.62 19.31 -7.24
N HIS A 675 15.90 20.28 -7.83
CA HIS A 675 14.50 20.54 -7.48
C HIS A 675 13.60 19.32 -7.74
N GLY A 676 13.72 18.72 -8.91
CA GLY A 676 12.98 17.51 -9.28
C GLY A 676 13.32 16.31 -8.40
N ALA A 677 14.62 16.10 -8.12
CA ALA A 677 15.06 15.01 -7.26
C ALA A 677 14.54 15.16 -5.82
N ARG A 678 14.65 16.35 -5.24
CA ARG A 678 14.12 16.60 -3.87
C ARG A 678 12.61 16.43 -3.80
N LYS A 679 11.88 16.95 -4.80
CA LYS A 679 10.43 16.78 -4.87
C LYS A 679 10.06 15.30 -4.97
N GLY A 680 10.74 14.53 -5.83
CA GLY A 680 10.51 13.10 -5.97
C GLY A 680 10.71 12.32 -4.67
N LEU A 681 11.78 12.62 -3.92
CA LEU A 681 12.03 11.99 -2.62
C LEU A 681 10.97 12.35 -1.58
N ALA A 682 10.56 13.62 -1.51
CA ALA A 682 9.50 14.05 -0.59
C ALA A 682 8.14 13.45 -0.96
N ASP A 683 7.78 13.45 -2.24
CA ASP A 683 6.51 12.89 -2.72
C ASP A 683 6.44 11.38 -2.46
N THR A 684 7.53 10.64 -2.64
CA THR A 684 7.60 9.21 -2.34
C THR A 684 7.35 8.94 -0.86
N ALA A 685 8.01 9.71 0.04
CA ALA A 685 7.85 9.55 1.48
C ALA A 685 6.41 9.83 1.95
N LEU A 686 5.75 10.87 1.42
CA LEU A 686 4.37 11.21 1.74
C LEU A 686 3.38 10.19 1.17
N ARG A 687 3.57 9.79 -0.08
CA ARG A 687 2.70 8.83 -0.79
C ARG A 687 2.66 7.48 -0.10
N THR A 688 3.77 7.01 0.43
CA THR A 688 3.84 5.75 1.19
C THR A 688 2.87 5.75 2.37
N ALA A 689 2.83 6.85 3.13
CA ALA A 689 1.92 6.98 4.27
C ALA A 689 0.45 7.06 3.85
N ASP A 690 0.14 7.86 2.83
CA ASP A 690 -1.21 8.08 2.31
C ASP A 690 -1.79 6.79 1.69
N SER A 691 -1.00 6.09 0.89
CA SER A 691 -1.37 4.79 0.31
C SER A 691 -1.65 3.74 1.38
N GLY A 692 -0.78 3.66 2.41
CA GLY A 692 -0.98 2.73 3.53
C GLY A 692 -2.25 3.04 4.34
N TYR A 693 -2.54 4.31 4.57
CA TYR A 693 -3.77 4.72 5.27
C TYR A 693 -5.03 4.48 4.44
N LEU A 694 -4.98 4.75 3.12
CA LEU A 694 -6.10 4.45 2.22
C LEU A 694 -6.38 2.95 2.16
N THR A 695 -5.34 2.12 1.96
CA THR A 695 -5.46 0.66 1.91
C THR A 695 -6.14 0.13 3.17
N ARG A 696 -5.70 0.62 4.36
CA ARG A 696 -6.32 0.22 5.61
C ARG A 696 -7.81 0.55 5.65
N ARG A 697 -8.22 1.77 5.27
CA ARG A 697 -9.64 2.17 5.26
C ARG A 697 -10.46 1.33 4.28
N LEU A 698 -9.91 1.02 3.11
CA LEU A 698 -10.57 0.16 2.13
C LEU A 698 -10.73 -1.27 2.66
N VAL A 699 -9.70 -1.84 3.28
CA VAL A 699 -9.78 -3.16 3.92
C VAL A 699 -10.81 -3.17 5.03
N ASP A 700 -10.83 -2.17 5.91
CA ASP A 700 -11.80 -2.11 7.03
C ASP A 700 -13.26 -2.05 6.52
N VAL A 701 -13.53 -1.39 5.38
CA VAL A 701 -14.86 -1.32 4.77
C VAL A 701 -15.23 -2.60 4.00
N ALA A 702 -14.27 -3.17 3.28
CA ALA A 702 -14.51 -4.30 2.38
C ALA A 702 -14.31 -5.68 3.04
N ALA A 703 -13.85 -5.74 4.29
CA ALA A 703 -13.53 -7.01 4.98
C ALA A 703 -14.72 -7.99 5.09
N GLY A 704 -15.95 -7.48 5.12
CA GLY A 704 -17.17 -8.29 5.17
C GLY A 704 -17.58 -8.90 3.83
N ILE A 705 -17.02 -8.43 2.71
CA ILE A 705 -17.38 -8.92 1.37
C ILE A 705 -16.63 -10.23 1.09
N VAL A 706 -17.34 -11.31 1.20
CA VAL A 706 -16.83 -12.68 1.00
C VAL A 706 -17.71 -13.39 -0.04
N VAL A 707 -17.13 -14.30 -0.81
CA VAL A 707 -17.88 -15.11 -1.76
C VAL A 707 -18.77 -16.09 -1.02
N LYS A 708 -20.07 -16.06 -1.32
CA LYS A 708 -21.09 -16.95 -0.78
C LYS A 708 -21.98 -17.45 -1.90
N ASP A 709 -22.36 -18.69 -1.85
CA ASP A 709 -23.40 -19.22 -2.73
C ASP A 709 -24.76 -18.69 -2.26
N LEU A 710 -25.31 -17.77 -3.02
CA LEU A 710 -26.55 -17.07 -2.72
C LEU A 710 -27.74 -17.58 -3.53
N GLY A 711 -27.48 -18.44 -4.51
CA GLY A 711 -28.47 -18.94 -5.46
C GLY A 711 -28.83 -17.94 -6.57
N ASP A 712 -29.37 -18.47 -7.65
CA ASP A 712 -29.67 -17.72 -8.89
C ASP A 712 -30.63 -16.52 -8.71
N GLU A 713 -31.44 -16.53 -7.67
CA GLU A 713 -32.39 -15.45 -7.34
C GLU A 713 -31.68 -14.13 -6.97
N ASN A 714 -30.43 -14.20 -6.54
CA ASN A 714 -29.63 -13.05 -6.13
C ASN A 714 -28.75 -12.47 -7.25
N ILE A 715 -28.92 -12.96 -8.47
CA ILE A 715 -28.14 -12.55 -9.64
C ILE A 715 -29.01 -11.75 -10.61
N ASP A 716 -28.56 -10.56 -10.99
CA ASP A 716 -29.15 -9.81 -12.10
C ASP A 716 -28.59 -10.32 -13.43
N TRP A 717 -29.29 -11.24 -14.06
CA TRP A 717 -28.91 -11.90 -15.30
C TRP A 717 -28.98 -11.01 -16.54
N ARG A 718 -29.34 -9.73 -16.42
CA ARG A 718 -29.23 -8.79 -17.55
C ARG A 718 -27.79 -8.61 -18.00
N GLY A 719 -26.87 -8.81 -17.07
CA GLY A 719 -25.43 -8.72 -17.35
C GLY A 719 -24.96 -7.31 -17.69
N THR A 720 -23.73 -7.23 -18.09
CA THR A 720 -23.08 -6.00 -18.59
C THR A 720 -22.51 -6.28 -19.97
N ASN A 721 -22.88 -5.43 -20.93
CA ASN A 721 -22.37 -5.54 -22.29
C ASN A 721 -20.87 -5.24 -22.36
N LYS A 722 -20.12 -6.10 -23.02
CA LYS A 722 -18.67 -5.97 -23.24
C LYS A 722 -18.33 -6.27 -24.70
N LYS A 723 -17.41 -5.49 -25.25
CA LYS A 723 -16.92 -5.70 -26.62
C LYS A 723 -15.83 -6.77 -26.65
N VAL A 724 -15.92 -7.66 -27.63
CA VAL A 724 -14.91 -8.71 -27.91
C VAL A 724 -13.71 -8.12 -28.63
N VAL A 725 -13.92 -7.12 -29.50
CA VAL A 725 -12.88 -6.45 -30.29
C VAL A 725 -12.63 -5.06 -29.73
N ILE A 726 -11.39 -4.77 -29.37
CA ILE A 726 -10.93 -3.44 -28.92
C ILE A 726 -9.87 -2.96 -29.92
N ASP A 727 -10.05 -1.76 -30.49
CA ASP A 727 -9.14 -1.13 -31.46
C ASP A 727 -8.77 -2.02 -32.66
N GLY A 728 -9.74 -2.75 -33.20
CA GLY A 728 -9.56 -3.65 -34.36
C GLY A 728 -8.73 -4.91 -34.04
N LYS A 729 -8.38 -5.15 -32.80
CA LYS A 729 -7.67 -6.36 -32.33
C LYS A 729 -8.55 -7.17 -31.39
N LEU A 730 -8.48 -8.47 -31.50
CA LEU A 730 -9.13 -9.39 -30.57
C LEU A 730 -8.62 -9.15 -29.16
N SER A 731 -9.57 -8.95 -28.25
CA SER A 731 -9.27 -8.83 -26.83
C SER A 731 -8.86 -10.20 -26.30
N ARG A 732 -7.56 -10.37 -26.01
CA ARG A 732 -7.01 -11.64 -25.53
C ARG A 732 -7.22 -11.83 -24.03
N TYR A 733 -7.21 -13.09 -23.59
CA TYR A 733 -7.58 -13.50 -22.24
C TYR A 733 -6.89 -12.73 -21.10
N LEU A 734 -5.59 -12.44 -21.16
CA LEU A 734 -4.86 -11.73 -20.09
C LEU A 734 -5.15 -10.22 -20.04
N HIS A 735 -5.63 -9.64 -21.14
CA HIS A 735 -5.96 -8.22 -21.25
C HIS A 735 -7.43 -7.98 -21.58
N SER A 736 -8.22 -9.05 -21.65
CA SER A 736 -9.64 -9.00 -21.99
C SER A 736 -10.47 -8.68 -20.76
N THR A 737 -11.46 -7.83 -20.93
CA THR A 737 -12.51 -7.60 -19.94
C THR A 737 -13.49 -8.78 -19.84
N LEU A 738 -13.36 -9.78 -20.69
CA LEU A 738 -14.20 -10.98 -20.80
C LEU A 738 -13.61 -12.17 -20.08
N TYR A 739 -12.27 -12.36 -20.13
CA TYR A 739 -11.62 -13.52 -19.52
C TYR A 739 -11.95 -13.68 -18.03
N GLY A 740 -12.30 -14.90 -17.65
CA GLY A 740 -12.68 -15.24 -16.26
C GLY A 740 -14.06 -14.75 -15.86
N ARG A 741 -14.85 -14.15 -16.76
CA ARG A 741 -16.25 -13.79 -16.50
C ARG A 741 -17.18 -14.94 -16.86
N VAL A 742 -18.46 -14.79 -16.55
CA VAL A 742 -19.52 -15.75 -16.81
C VAL A 742 -20.51 -15.15 -17.80
N LEU A 743 -20.98 -15.92 -18.76
CA LEU A 743 -21.98 -15.50 -19.73
C LEU A 743 -23.33 -15.25 -19.02
N ALA A 744 -23.90 -14.06 -19.24
CA ALA A 744 -25.21 -13.69 -18.72
C ALA A 744 -26.35 -14.26 -19.57
N GLU A 745 -26.11 -14.47 -20.87
CA GLU A 745 -27.08 -15.00 -21.83
C GLU A 745 -26.44 -15.95 -22.84
N ASP A 746 -27.26 -16.70 -23.57
CA ASP A 746 -26.79 -17.62 -24.62
C ASP A 746 -26.25 -16.84 -25.81
N ILE A 747 -25.07 -17.19 -26.30
CA ILE A 747 -24.54 -16.61 -27.54
C ILE A 747 -25.19 -17.34 -28.72
N LYS A 748 -25.93 -16.59 -29.55
CA LYS A 748 -26.65 -17.12 -30.69
C LYS A 748 -26.17 -16.46 -31.99
N VAL A 749 -25.81 -17.30 -32.96
CA VAL A 749 -25.55 -16.88 -34.36
C VAL A 749 -26.61 -17.58 -35.19
N ASP A 750 -27.32 -16.83 -36.06
CA ASP A 750 -28.43 -17.34 -36.89
C ASP A 750 -29.51 -18.10 -36.09
N LYS A 751 -29.86 -17.63 -34.91
CA LYS A 751 -30.85 -18.22 -33.98
C LYS A 751 -30.46 -19.58 -33.39
N LYS A 752 -29.25 -20.08 -33.61
CA LYS A 752 -28.72 -21.29 -32.97
C LYS A 752 -27.65 -20.90 -31.92
N VAL A 753 -27.63 -21.61 -30.80
CA VAL A 753 -26.58 -21.47 -29.81
C VAL A 753 -25.27 -21.92 -30.45
N VAL A 754 -24.24 -21.13 -30.29
CA VAL A 754 -22.89 -21.47 -30.78
C VAL A 754 -22.37 -22.68 -30.02
N GLU A 755 -21.97 -23.71 -30.76
CA GLU A 755 -21.35 -24.92 -30.25
C GLU A 755 -19.90 -24.94 -30.74
N MET A 756 -18.96 -25.11 -29.82
CA MET A 756 -17.54 -25.16 -30.12
C MET A 756 -17.12 -26.54 -30.68
N GLU A 757 -15.93 -26.60 -31.27
CA GLU A 757 -15.36 -27.84 -31.84
C GLU A 757 -15.20 -28.96 -30.78
N ASN A 758 -15.00 -28.61 -29.51
CA ASN A 758 -14.95 -29.52 -28.37
C ASN A 758 -16.33 -29.93 -27.81
N GLY A 759 -17.45 -29.53 -28.45
CA GLY A 759 -18.82 -29.83 -28.03
C GLY A 759 -19.37 -28.95 -26.91
N THR A 760 -18.62 -27.94 -26.45
CA THR A 760 -19.10 -26.99 -25.42
C THR A 760 -20.05 -25.98 -26.06
N LYS A 761 -21.25 -25.83 -25.46
CA LYS A 761 -22.24 -24.84 -25.88
C LYS A 761 -22.05 -23.53 -25.12
N LEU A 762 -22.07 -22.43 -25.85
CA LEU A 762 -21.96 -21.08 -25.26
C LEU A 762 -23.31 -20.65 -24.69
N THR A 763 -23.67 -21.23 -23.56
CA THR A 763 -24.94 -20.99 -22.86
C THR A 763 -24.76 -20.08 -21.66
N LYS A 764 -25.84 -19.52 -21.18
CA LYS A 764 -25.93 -18.80 -19.92
C LYS A 764 -25.25 -19.59 -18.77
N GLY A 765 -24.42 -18.94 -17.96
CA GLY A 765 -23.70 -19.56 -16.86
C GLY A 765 -22.36 -20.21 -17.24
N THR A 766 -21.97 -20.20 -18.53
CA THR A 766 -20.67 -20.72 -18.96
C THR A 766 -19.55 -19.76 -18.57
N TYR A 767 -18.49 -20.29 -17.97
CA TYR A 767 -17.27 -19.50 -17.67
C TYR A 767 -16.48 -19.25 -18.95
N ILE A 768 -15.96 -18.05 -19.11
CA ILE A 768 -15.17 -17.65 -20.25
C ILE A 768 -13.69 -17.91 -19.93
N ASP A 769 -13.19 -19.06 -20.31
CA ASP A 769 -11.76 -19.40 -20.34
C ASP A 769 -11.12 -19.01 -21.69
N ALA A 770 -9.86 -19.39 -21.91
CA ALA A 770 -9.15 -19.05 -23.14
C ALA A 770 -9.78 -19.73 -24.37
N GLU A 771 -10.25 -21.00 -24.24
CA GLU A 771 -10.87 -21.73 -25.33
C GLU A 771 -12.24 -21.14 -25.72
N VAL A 772 -13.07 -20.81 -24.71
CA VAL A 772 -14.36 -20.17 -24.89
C VAL A 772 -14.19 -18.77 -25.51
N LEU A 773 -13.18 -18.03 -25.11
CA LEU A 773 -12.88 -16.71 -25.68
C LEU A 773 -12.49 -16.82 -27.17
N ASP A 774 -11.64 -17.78 -27.52
CA ASP A 774 -11.28 -18.04 -28.92
C ASP A 774 -12.52 -18.53 -29.75
N GLY A 775 -13.41 -19.32 -29.14
CA GLY A 775 -14.70 -19.71 -29.72
C GLY A 775 -15.62 -18.52 -29.97
N ILE A 776 -15.74 -17.61 -29.03
CA ILE A 776 -16.51 -16.35 -29.19
C ILE A 776 -15.91 -15.50 -30.31
N ALA A 777 -14.58 -15.39 -30.35
CA ALA A 777 -13.90 -14.64 -31.39
C ALA A 777 -14.11 -15.23 -32.80
N LYS A 778 -14.05 -16.56 -32.93
CA LYS A 778 -14.32 -17.26 -34.20
C LYS A 778 -15.79 -17.14 -34.67
N SER A 779 -16.72 -16.99 -33.73
CA SER A 779 -18.14 -16.82 -34.00
C SER A 779 -18.51 -15.47 -34.64
N GLY A 780 -17.59 -14.49 -34.61
CA GLY A 780 -17.77 -13.14 -35.20
C GLY A 780 -18.72 -12.24 -34.41
N VAL A 781 -19.04 -12.55 -33.17
CA VAL A 781 -19.88 -11.72 -32.30
C VAL A 781 -19.03 -10.58 -31.71
N GLU A 782 -19.50 -9.33 -31.90
CA GLU A 782 -18.79 -8.14 -31.46
C GLU A 782 -19.08 -7.78 -29.98
N ASP A 783 -20.29 -8.03 -29.52
CA ASP A 783 -20.76 -7.69 -28.17
C ASP A 783 -21.25 -8.92 -27.43
N VAL A 784 -20.85 -9.08 -26.17
CA VAL A 784 -21.25 -10.19 -25.30
C VAL A 784 -21.71 -9.64 -23.95
N ASN A 785 -22.86 -10.15 -23.45
CA ASN A 785 -23.32 -9.83 -22.09
C ASN A 785 -22.72 -10.81 -21.08
N VAL A 786 -21.99 -10.24 -20.11
CA VAL A 786 -21.31 -11.00 -19.06
C VAL A 786 -21.75 -10.57 -17.68
N LEU A 787 -21.69 -11.49 -16.74
CA LEU A 787 -21.86 -11.17 -15.31
C LEU A 787 -20.64 -10.45 -14.79
N THR A 788 -20.89 -9.47 -13.93
CA THR A 788 -19.87 -8.68 -13.23
C THR A 788 -20.23 -8.57 -11.76
N PRO A 789 -19.31 -8.17 -10.88
CA PRO A 789 -19.62 -7.95 -9.46
C PRO A 789 -20.82 -7.02 -9.21
N PHE A 790 -21.15 -6.13 -10.15
CA PHE A 790 -22.29 -5.22 -10.04
C PHE A 790 -23.65 -5.90 -10.30
N ASN A 791 -23.65 -7.14 -10.78
CA ASN A 791 -24.85 -7.93 -11.01
C ASN A 791 -25.28 -8.76 -9.78
N SER A 792 -24.49 -8.75 -8.70
CA SER A 792 -24.90 -9.30 -7.41
C SER A 792 -25.89 -8.35 -6.72
N LEU A 793 -27.08 -8.84 -6.40
CA LEU A 793 -28.13 -8.05 -5.74
C LEU A 793 -27.86 -7.86 -4.24
N ASN A 794 -27.00 -8.66 -3.64
CA ASN A 794 -26.62 -8.53 -2.24
C ASN A 794 -25.33 -7.69 -2.10
N PRO A 795 -25.40 -6.50 -1.44
CA PRO A 795 -24.23 -5.63 -1.29
C PRO A 795 -23.19 -6.13 -0.28
N GLU A 796 -23.53 -7.06 0.60
CA GLU A 796 -22.66 -7.55 1.69
C GLU A 796 -21.91 -8.83 1.34
N SER A 797 -22.23 -9.48 0.23
CA SER A 797 -21.59 -10.71 -0.21
C SER A 797 -21.61 -10.82 -1.73
N MET A 798 -20.73 -11.64 -2.28
CA MET A 798 -20.54 -11.81 -3.71
C MET A 798 -20.93 -13.23 -4.11
N ASP A 799 -21.75 -13.37 -5.16
CA ASP A 799 -22.03 -14.70 -5.75
C ASP A 799 -20.83 -15.17 -6.59
N PRO A 800 -20.46 -16.46 -6.59
CA PRO A 800 -19.37 -17.02 -7.37
C PRO A 800 -19.50 -16.74 -8.88
N LEU A 801 -20.70 -16.82 -9.44
CA LEU A 801 -20.95 -16.58 -10.86
C LEU A 801 -20.76 -15.09 -11.23
N CYS A 802 -21.16 -14.18 -10.32
CA CYS A 802 -20.96 -12.74 -10.53
C CYS A 802 -19.48 -12.33 -10.43
N TYR A 803 -18.69 -13.01 -9.59
CA TYR A 803 -17.27 -12.75 -9.47
C TYR A 803 -16.47 -13.36 -10.63
N GLY A 804 -16.74 -14.62 -10.97
CA GLY A 804 -16.08 -15.38 -12.03
C GLY A 804 -14.83 -16.10 -11.56
N PHE A 805 -13.72 -15.98 -12.28
CA PHE A 805 -12.44 -16.61 -11.93
C PHE A 805 -11.70 -15.88 -10.82
N SER A 806 -11.09 -16.63 -9.92
CA SER A 806 -10.05 -16.12 -9.03
C SER A 806 -8.76 -15.91 -9.84
N LEU A 807 -8.33 -14.68 -9.99
CA LEU A 807 -7.14 -14.32 -10.77
C LEU A 807 -5.86 -14.96 -10.22
N ALA A 808 -5.84 -15.30 -8.93
CA ALA A 808 -4.69 -15.93 -8.28
C ALA A 808 -4.54 -17.40 -8.65
N THR A 809 -5.62 -18.11 -8.98
CA THR A 809 -5.61 -19.54 -9.30
C THR A 809 -5.89 -19.83 -10.77
N GLY A 810 -6.46 -18.87 -11.51
CA GLY A 810 -6.94 -19.07 -12.89
C GLY A 810 -8.14 -20.01 -13.00
N LYS A 811 -8.82 -20.29 -11.87
CA LYS A 811 -9.97 -21.20 -11.78
C LYS A 811 -11.20 -20.48 -11.23
N PRO A 812 -12.41 -21.03 -11.37
CA PRO A 812 -13.60 -20.48 -10.71
C PRO A 812 -13.34 -20.22 -9.23
N VAL A 813 -13.85 -19.08 -8.74
CA VAL A 813 -13.68 -18.66 -7.35
C VAL A 813 -14.33 -19.64 -6.40
N GLU A 814 -13.67 -19.94 -5.29
CA GLU A 814 -14.20 -20.81 -4.24
C GLU A 814 -15.07 -20.02 -3.25
N VAL A 815 -16.11 -20.69 -2.73
CA VAL A 815 -16.95 -20.12 -1.66
C VAL A 815 -16.10 -19.91 -0.41
N GLY A 816 -16.17 -18.72 0.17
CA GLY A 816 -15.37 -18.32 1.34
C GLY A 816 -14.18 -17.44 1.01
N GLU A 817 -13.85 -17.21 -0.27
CA GLU A 817 -12.74 -16.29 -0.64
C GLU A 817 -13.08 -14.84 -0.28
N ALA A 818 -12.14 -14.16 0.41
CA ALA A 818 -12.31 -12.78 0.89
C ALA A 818 -11.98 -11.78 -0.23
N VAL A 819 -12.82 -11.71 -1.25
CA VAL A 819 -12.61 -10.89 -2.45
C VAL A 819 -12.58 -9.39 -2.16
N GLY A 820 -13.27 -8.94 -1.12
CA GLY A 820 -13.23 -7.54 -0.68
C GLY A 820 -11.84 -7.13 -0.19
N ILE A 821 -11.19 -7.95 0.62
CA ILE A 821 -9.81 -7.71 1.10
C ILE A 821 -8.83 -7.75 -0.07
N ILE A 822 -8.96 -8.71 -0.98
CA ILE A 822 -8.12 -8.85 -2.18
C ILE A 822 -8.22 -7.59 -3.04
N SER A 823 -9.43 -7.10 -3.30
CA SER A 823 -9.66 -5.88 -4.08
C SER A 823 -9.06 -4.64 -3.40
N ALA A 824 -9.26 -4.49 -2.10
CA ALA A 824 -8.71 -3.37 -1.32
C ALA A 824 -7.17 -3.36 -1.33
N GLN A 825 -6.55 -4.51 -1.16
CA GLN A 825 -5.09 -4.67 -1.22
C GLN A 825 -4.54 -4.41 -2.63
N SER A 826 -5.25 -4.83 -3.68
CA SER A 826 -4.87 -4.61 -5.08
C SER A 826 -4.84 -3.11 -5.42
N ILE A 827 -5.86 -2.35 -4.98
CA ILE A 827 -5.90 -0.90 -5.15
C ILE A 827 -4.76 -0.23 -4.37
N GLY A 828 -4.53 -0.66 -3.13
CA GLY A 828 -3.49 -0.11 -2.27
C GLY A 828 -2.08 -0.36 -2.79
N CYS A 829 -1.82 -1.55 -3.31
CA CYS A 829 -0.55 -1.91 -3.93
C CYS A 829 -0.28 -1.08 -5.20
N LEU A 830 -1.28 -0.89 -6.05
CA LEU A 830 -1.19 -0.07 -7.25
C LEU A 830 -0.81 1.38 -6.92
N LEU A 831 -1.47 1.99 -5.95
CA LEU A 831 -1.17 3.37 -5.50
C LEU A 831 0.22 3.53 -4.91
N TYR A 832 0.75 2.49 -4.27
CA TYR A 832 2.12 2.49 -3.73
C TYR A 832 3.16 2.47 -4.85
N THR A 833 2.90 1.72 -5.93
CA THR A 833 3.82 1.51 -7.05
C THR A 833 3.64 2.49 -8.20
N SER A 834 2.48 3.15 -8.30
CA SER A 834 2.19 4.11 -9.38
C SER A 834 3.06 5.36 -9.29
N PRO A 835 3.62 5.84 -10.40
CA PRO A 835 4.41 7.06 -10.45
C PRO A 835 3.57 8.32 -10.23
N SER A 836 2.26 8.26 -10.47
CA SER A 836 1.33 9.39 -10.31
C SER A 836 0.06 8.98 -9.54
N PRO A 837 -0.45 9.84 -8.63
CA PRO A 837 -1.76 9.61 -8.00
C PRO A 837 -2.94 9.77 -8.98
N ARG A 838 -2.69 10.21 -10.20
CA ARG A 838 -3.71 10.41 -11.25
C ARG A 838 -3.77 9.24 -12.24
N ASP A 839 -2.77 8.36 -12.23
CA ASP A 839 -2.74 7.12 -12.99
C ASP A 839 -3.40 6.00 -12.16
#